data_6805c15d4fdfbe8ba35b12ffef25c587
#
_entry.id   6805c15d4fdfbe8ba35b12ffef25c587
#
_cell.length_a   1.000
_cell.length_b   1.000
_cell.length_c   1.000
_cell.angle_alpha   90.00
_cell.angle_beta   90.00
_cell.angle_gamma   90.00
#
_symmetry.space_group_name_H-M   'P 1'
#
loop_
_entity.id
_entity.type
_entity.pdbx_description
1 polymer ?
#
loop_
_entity_poly.entity_id
_entity_poly.type
_entity_poly.pdbx_seq_one_letter_code
_entity_poly.pdbx_strand_id
1 'polypeptide(L)'
;MQVYKAPLLLCVSLIVLFPHTACQATQLNNPYTEDEGNRSVLYESFTERPKHLEPAAAYSSNEYAIIGQIYEPPFQYHYLKRPYQLVPLTATKMPDIQYLNAKGEPLEPPVQDSDIAFTDYLIDIKPKIAYQPHPALAKNAAGDYLYHQLSPAQIQPLHNLTDFKETGSRELIADDYVYQIKRLAYPKLQSPIAELMKNYIVGFDEFSKQVANQPKATLKNQPLTGVQVINRYSYRVRIKGKYPQFIFWLAMPFFSPMPWEADVFYDQTGLADKNITLDWFPIGTGPYLLAENNPNRRMILLKNPLFHDETYPSEGEADDLAKGLLQDAGKPLPFIDKVVFMLEKETIPYWTKFLQGYYDQSAIASDSFDQAIQFTGSGGARLTEAMQEKGIQLQTAVTTSSYYLGFNMLDTTVGGSSEQARKLRQAIAIAVDFEEYIAIFMNGRGVAAQGVLPPSIYGFAEGKEGINPYVYNWQDGKAQRKNISEAKQLMTEAGYAGGIDPKTKEPLILYFDTTAVNVDDRPRMNWYRKQFEKLGIQLVVRATDYNRFQEKLRIGNAQLFFLGWNADYPDPENFLFLFYGPHGKTKYGGENSSNYQNPEFDRLFEQMRNMDNSEQRYQLIQQLQEIARHDVPWLFGFHPKNFLLFHGWYKNIKPNLMANNQLKYTRIDVATRTEKRQQWNQPIAWPLLLGVVGVVLMFMPAIKAYRRRTHKTDLD
;
A
#
# COMPACT_ATOMS: atom_id res chain seq x y z
N MET A 1 56.10 30.21 48.49
CA MET A 1 54.68 30.22 48.86
C MET A 1 53.84 31.05 47.90
N GLN A 2 53.73 30.65 46.60
CA GLN A 2 52.93 31.36 45.60
C GLN A 2 52.86 30.52 44.28
N VAL A 3 52.27 29.33 44.27
CA VAL A 3 52.03 28.61 42.96
C VAL A 3 50.78 27.74 42.92
N TYR A 4 49.91 27.65 43.95
CA TYR A 4 48.78 26.71 43.95
C TYR A 4 47.39 27.33 44.09
N LYS A 5 47.13 28.57 43.59
CA LYS A 5 45.78 29.12 43.50
C LYS A 5 45.20 29.19 42.10
N ALA A 6 45.96 28.82 41.06
CA ALA A 6 45.52 28.98 39.64
C ALA A 6 44.62 27.86 39.09
N PRO A 7 44.67 26.57 39.45
CA PRO A 7 43.88 25.56 38.75
C PRO A 7 42.39 25.51 39.13
N LEU A 8 42.01 25.99 40.34
CA LEU A 8 40.62 25.91 40.77
C LEU A 8 39.76 27.04 40.21
N LEU A 9 40.36 28.21 39.95
CA LEU A 9 39.67 29.32 39.26
C LEU A 9 39.56 29.07 37.75
N LEU A 10 40.50 28.32 37.14
CA LEU A 10 40.44 27.98 35.72
C LEU A 10 39.29 26.97 35.40
N CYS A 11 39.04 26.03 36.30
CA CYS A 11 37.92 25.07 36.15
C CYS A 11 36.54 25.75 36.33
N VAL A 12 36.42 26.71 37.25
CA VAL A 12 35.18 27.45 37.45
C VAL A 12 34.96 28.47 36.34
N SER A 13 36.03 29.09 35.81
CA SER A 13 35.94 29.99 34.66
C SER A 13 35.62 29.30 33.36
N LEU A 14 36.05 28.05 33.17
CA LEU A 14 35.65 27.24 31.98
C LEU A 14 34.15 26.85 32.03
N ILE A 15 33.59 26.65 33.23
CA ILE A 15 32.15 26.31 33.38
C ILE A 15 31.25 27.54 33.16
N VAL A 16 31.74 28.74 33.40
CA VAL A 16 30.96 30.02 33.24
C VAL A 16 31.06 30.58 31.80
N LEU A 17 32.05 30.18 31.02
CA LEU A 17 32.24 30.65 29.63
C LEU A 17 31.48 29.81 28.57
N PHE A 18 30.78 28.76 28.98
CA PHE A 18 30.00 27.91 28.05
C PHE A 18 28.56 28.36 27.71
N PRO A 19 27.96 29.44 28.28
CA PRO A 19 26.60 29.79 27.93
C PRO A 19 26.44 30.82 26.81
N HIS A 20 27.50 31.30 26.14
CA HIS A 20 27.35 32.36 25.14
C HIS A 20 27.81 32.05 23.72
N THR A 21 28.37 30.92 23.44
CA THR A 21 28.25 30.34 22.12
C THR A 21 27.00 29.48 22.14
N ALA A 22 25.85 30.08 21.90
CA ALA A 22 24.73 29.40 21.28
C ALA A 22 25.20 28.95 19.89
N CYS A 23 26.11 27.99 19.85
CA CYS A 23 26.23 27.06 18.76
C CYS A 23 24.78 26.66 18.51
N GLN A 24 24.31 26.81 17.31
CA GLN A 24 23.13 26.10 16.83
C GLN A 24 23.40 24.62 17.14
N ALA A 25 22.94 24.19 18.33
CA ALA A 25 23.19 22.85 18.79
C ALA A 25 22.47 21.96 17.77
N THR A 26 23.22 21.32 16.92
CA THR A 26 22.73 20.25 16.06
C THR A 26 21.88 19.36 16.95
N GLN A 27 20.61 19.16 16.57
CA GLN A 27 19.69 18.32 17.34
C GLN A 27 20.34 16.93 17.44
N LEU A 28 20.81 16.56 18.64
CA LEU A 28 21.62 15.35 18.86
C LEU A 28 20.94 14.06 18.38
N ASN A 29 19.61 14.06 18.30
CA ASN A 29 18.79 12.92 17.89
C ASN A 29 18.15 13.10 16.49
N ASN A 30 18.53 14.15 15.74
CA ASN A 30 18.03 14.35 14.39
C ASN A 30 18.59 13.26 13.45
N PRO A 31 17.76 12.40 12.85
CA PRO A 31 18.23 11.35 11.94
C PRO A 31 18.60 11.90 10.54
N TYR A 32 18.36 13.17 10.28
CA TYR A 32 18.52 13.82 8.97
C TYR A 32 19.67 14.81 8.97
N THR A 33 20.25 15.08 7.81
CA THR A 33 21.30 16.08 7.63
C THR A 33 20.73 17.49 7.74
N GLU A 34 21.56 18.47 8.15
CA GLU A 34 21.13 19.87 8.28
C GLU A 34 20.62 20.46 6.95
N ASP A 35 21.23 20.11 5.83
CA ASP A 35 20.81 20.55 4.49
C ASP A 35 19.40 20.07 4.13
N GLU A 36 18.98 18.90 4.60
CA GLU A 36 17.66 18.35 4.35
C GLU A 36 16.57 19.10 5.16
N GLY A 37 16.92 19.65 6.32
CA GLY A 37 15.99 20.39 7.18
C GLY A 37 15.39 21.63 6.53
N ASN A 38 16.12 22.26 5.62
CA ASN A 38 15.77 23.53 4.98
C ASN A 38 15.17 23.37 3.57
N ARG A 39 14.92 22.14 3.12
CA ARG A 39 14.33 21.84 1.80
C ARG A 39 12.91 21.32 1.94
N SER A 40 12.15 21.34 0.85
CA SER A 40 10.85 20.68 0.75
C SER A 40 11.03 19.16 0.69
N VAL A 41 11.36 18.56 1.84
CA VAL A 41 11.56 17.11 2.00
C VAL A 41 10.39 16.55 2.79
N LEU A 42 9.72 15.52 2.27
CA LEU A 42 8.72 14.75 2.98
C LEU A 42 9.38 13.54 3.62
N TYR A 43 9.06 13.28 4.89
CA TYR A 43 9.55 12.12 5.62
C TYR A 43 8.41 11.16 5.89
N GLU A 44 8.51 9.99 5.28
CA GLU A 44 7.56 8.89 5.33
C GLU A 44 8.20 7.63 5.90
N SER A 45 7.39 6.62 6.18
CA SER A 45 7.87 5.31 6.60
C SER A 45 7.21 4.18 5.83
N PHE A 46 7.84 3.02 5.84
CA PHE A 46 7.26 1.76 5.41
C PHE A 46 7.62 0.65 6.40
N THR A 47 6.74 -0.33 6.56
CA THR A 47 6.92 -1.48 7.46
C THR A 47 7.39 -2.72 6.72
N GLU A 48 6.91 -2.90 5.48
CA GLU A 48 7.18 -4.06 4.65
C GLU A 48 7.87 -3.66 3.34
N ARG A 49 8.88 -4.45 2.98
CA ARG A 49 9.63 -4.23 1.74
C ARG A 49 8.77 -4.48 0.52
N PRO A 50 8.76 -3.60 -0.49
CA PRO A 50 8.15 -3.91 -1.77
C PRO A 50 8.86 -5.11 -2.40
N LYS A 51 8.09 -6.01 -3.02
CA LYS A 51 8.60 -7.17 -3.74
C LYS A 51 8.99 -6.79 -5.15
N HIS A 52 8.14 -6.01 -5.81
CA HIS A 52 8.29 -5.57 -7.19
C HIS A 52 8.13 -4.06 -7.32
N LEU A 53 9.00 -3.41 -8.08
CA LEU A 53 8.82 -2.04 -8.58
C LEU A 53 8.63 -2.02 -10.10
N GLU A 54 8.46 -3.18 -10.70
CA GLU A 54 8.09 -3.42 -12.09
C GLU A 54 6.56 -3.32 -12.23
N PRO A 55 6.01 -2.37 -13.01
CA PRO A 55 4.56 -2.13 -13.05
C PRO A 55 3.74 -3.29 -13.61
N ALA A 56 4.36 -4.20 -14.40
CA ALA A 56 3.66 -5.39 -14.87
C ALA A 56 3.47 -6.47 -13.79
N ALA A 57 4.28 -6.45 -12.72
CA ALA A 57 4.31 -7.47 -11.68
C ALA A 57 3.85 -6.97 -10.29
N ALA A 58 3.96 -5.67 -10.03
CA ALA A 58 3.61 -5.06 -8.75
C ALA A 58 2.08 -5.01 -8.54
N TYR A 59 1.58 -5.50 -7.41
CA TYR A 59 0.15 -5.47 -7.08
C TYR A 59 -0.13 -5.41 -5.57
N SER A 60 0.68 -4.70 -4.82
CA SER A 60 0.44 -4.48 -3.40
C SER A 60 0.54 -3.00 -3.04
N SER A 61 -0.13 -2.58 -1.96
CA SER A 61 -0.18 -1.17 -1.54
C SER A 61 1.19 -0.58 -1.21
N ASN A 62 2.11 -1.38 -0.66
CA ASN A 62 3.48 -0.95 -0.37
C ASN A 62 4.33 -0.76 -1.63
N GLU A 63 4.06 -1.53 -2.69
CA GLU A 63 4.66 -1.33 -4.02
C GLU A 63 4.07 -0.08 -4.68
N TYR A 64 2.75 0.08 -4.66
CA TYR A 64 2.06 1.22 -5.25
C TYR A 64 2.41 2.56 -4.58
N ALA A 65 2.74 2.58 -3.29
CA ALA A 65 3.23 3.77 -2.61
C ALA A 65 4.50 4.36 -3.28
N ILE A 66 5.31 3.52 -3.90
CA ILE A 66 6.54 3.92 -4.61
C ILE A 66 6.27 4.09 -6.11
N ILE A 67 5.77 3.04 -6.77
CA ILE A 67 5.63 3.06 -8.24
C ILE A 67 4.57 4.04 -8.73
N GLY A 68 3.54 4.32 -7.92
CA GLY A 68 2.53 5.33 -8.23
C GLY A 68 3.09 6.75 -8.33
N GLN A 69 4.31 7.00 -7.84
CA GLN A 69 4.99 8.29 -7.95
C GLN A 69 5.91 8.38 -9.18
N ILE A 70 6.20 7.23 -9.82
CA ILE A 70 7.19 7.12 -10.90
C ILE A 70 6.53 6.86 -12.25
N TYR A 71 5.50 6.03 -12.27
CA TYR A 71 4.78 5.64 -13.48
C TYR A 71 3.47 6.38 -13.61
N GLU A 72 3.09 6.71 -14.84
CA GLU A 72 1.85 7.42 -15.14
C GLU A 72 1.00 6.66 -16.15
N PRO A 73 -0.11 6.07 -15.70
CA PRO A 73 -1.11 5.53 -16.63
C PRO A 73 -1.81 6.66 -17.41
N PRO A 74 -2.62 6.36 -18.45
CA PRO A 74 -3.29 7.41 -19.23
C PRO A 74 -4.30 8.23 -18.43
N PHE A 75 -4.89 7.66 -17.38
CA PHE A 75 -5.90 8.30 -16.53
C PHE A 75 -5.51 8.26 -15.07
N GLN A 76 -6.12 9.13 -14.25
CA GLN A 76 -5.98 9.16 -12.80
C GLN A 76 -7.30 9.56 -12.13
N TYR A 77 -7.42 9.36 -10.83
CA TYR A 77 -8.52 9.91 -10.07
C TYR A 77 -8.29 11.37 -9.74
N HIS A 78 -9.34 12.19 -9.92
CA HIS A 78 -9.30 13.60 -9.50
C HIS A 78 -8.99 13.68 -8.00
N TYR A 79 -7.98 14.49 -7.61
CA TYR A 79 -7.47 14.52 -6.24
C TYR A 79 -8.53 14.91 -5.22
N LEU A 80 -9.32 15.94 -5.49
CA LEU A 80 -10.24 16.57 -4.55
C LEU A 80 -11.70 16.10 -4.66
N LYS A 81 -12.19 15.69 -5.85
CA LYS A 81 -13.62 15.38 -6.05
C LYS A 81 -14.04 14.02 -5.48
N ARG A 82 -15.24 14.01 -4.88
CA ARG A 82 -15.96 12.80 -4.42
C ARG A 82 -17.43 12.89 -4.90
N PRO A 83 -18.06 11.77 -5.33
CA PRO A 83 -17.47 10.43 -5.50
C PRO A 83 -16.28 10.45 -6.46
N TYR A 84 -15.46 9.39 -6.42
CA TYR A 84 -14.23 9.29 -7.22
C TYR A 84 -14.51 9.43 -8.71
N GLN A 85 -13.79 10.33 -9.38
CA GLN A 85 -13.92 10.60 -10.80
C GLN A 85 -12.57 10.39 -11.49
N LEU A 86 -12.57 9.65 -12.60
CA LEU A 86 -11.40 9.55 -13.46
C LEU A 86 -11.26 10.83 -14.30
N VAL A 87 -10.02 11.26 -14.46
CA VAL A 87 -9.63 12.39 -15.30
C VAL A 87 -8.40 12.02 -16.13
N PRO A 88 -8.16 12.67 -17.27
CA PRO A 88 -6.94 12.47 -18.05
C PRO A 88 -5.68 12.80 -17.22
N LEU A 89 -4.65 11.95 -17.31
CA LEU A 89 -3.31 12.22 -16.78
C LEU A 89 -2.34 12.48 -17.94
N THR A 90 -1.84 11.45 -18.57
CA THR A 90 -1.05 11.56 -19.80
C THR A 90 -1.90 11.59 -21.06
N ALA A 91 -3.15 11.12 -20.98
CA ALA A 91 -4.12 11.28 -22.05
C ALA A 91 -4.59 12.75 -22.20
N THR A 92 -4.99 13.13 -23.41
CA THR A 92 -5.54 14.48 -23.70
C THR A 92 -6.97 14.64 -23.23
N LYS A 93 -7.76 13.55 -23.23
CA LYS A 93 -9.19 13.46 -22.87
C LYS A 93 -9.50 12.05 -22.38
N MET A 94 -10.71 11.84 -21.88
CA MET A 94 -11.22 10.48 -21.64
C MET A 94 -11.28 9.71 -22.96
N PRO A 95 -11.18 8.35 -22.95
CA PRO A 95 -11.09 7.58 -24.19
C PRO A 95 -12.38 7.68 -25.00
N ASP A 96 -12.28 7.70 -26.32
CA ASP A 96 -13.42 7.48 -27.19
C ASP A 96 -13.76 5.98 -27.18
N ILE A 97 -14.97 5.65 -26.75
CA ILE A 97 -15.44 4.25 -26.62
C ILE A 97 -16.36 3.96 -27.79
N GLN A 98 -16.07 2.89 -28.55
CA GLN A 98 -16.86 2.46 -29.69
C GLN A 98 -17.27 0.99 -29.52
N TYR A 99 -18.56 0.71 -29.57
CA TYR A 99 -19.11 -0.64 -29.58
C TYR A 99 -19.16 -1.19 -30.99
N LEU A 100 -18.81 -2.48 -31.15
CA LEU A 100 -18.69 -3.15 -32.44
C LEU A 100 -19.46 -4.47 -32.44
N ASN A 101 -20.06 -4.79 -33.60
CA ASN A 101 -20.68 -6.09 -33.83
C ASN A 101 -19.64 -7.22 -34.05
N ALA A 102 -20.08 -8.46 -34.26
CA ALA A 102 -19.21 -9.63 -34.49
C ALA A 102 -18.33 -9.54 -35.74
N LYS A 103 -18.69 -8.65 -36.73
CA LYS A 103 -17.87 -8.37 -37.89
C LYS A 103 -16.81 -7.29 -37.64
N GLY A 104 -16.86 -6.64 -36.46
CA GLY A 104 -15.99 -5.51 -36.14
C GLY A 104 -16.47 -4.18 -36.73
N GLU A 105 -17.74 -4.06 -37.12
CA GLU A 105 -18.37 -2.85 -37.64
C GLU A 105 -18.97 -2.05 -36.46
N PRO A 106 -18.89 -0.71 -36.47
CA PRO A 106 -19.48 0.14 -35.43
C PRO A 106 -21.00 -0.07 -35.30
N LEU A 107 -21.47 -0.09 -34.06
CA LEU A 107 -22.88 -0.10 -33.71
C LEU A 107 -23.38 1.33 -33.47
N GLU A 108 -24.51 1.68 -34.07
CA GLU A 108 -25.14 2.99 -33.89
C GLU A 108 -26.12 2.98 -32.71
N PRO A 109 -26.14 4.04 -31.88
CA PRO A 109 -27.10 4.14 -30.77
C PRO A 109 -28.58 4.14 -31.26
N PRO A 110 -29.48 3.50 -30.48
CA PRO A 110 -29.31 2.82 -29.23
C PRO A 110 -28.72 1.40 -29.40
N VAL A 111 -27.67 1.08 -28.63
CA VAL A 111 -26.98 -0.22 -28.67
C VAL A 111 -27.53 -1.15 -27.60
N GLN A 112 -27.87 -2.39 -27.94
CA GLN A 112 -28.19 -3.43 -26.97
C GLN A 112 -26.92 -4.18 -26.56
N ASP A 113 -26.76 -4.50 -25.28
CA ASP A 113 -25.55 -5.17 -24.75
C ASP A 113 -25.30 -6.53 -25.43
N SER A 114 -26.36 -7.22 -25.85
CA SER A 114 -26.30 -8.49 -26.60
C SER A 114 -25.63 -8.38 -27.96
N ASP A 115 -25.65 -7.21 -28.57
CA ASP A 115 -25.13 -6.98 -29.92
C ASP A 115 -23.65 -6.62 -29.94
N ILE A 116 -23.11 -6.28 -28.74
CA ILE A 116 -21.73 -5.86 -28.56
C ILE A 116 -20.81 -7.10 -28.53
N ALA A 117 -20.12 -7.32 -29.63
CA ALA A 117 -19.09 -8.35 -29.69
C ALA A 117 -17.72 -7.84 -29.24
N PHE A 118 -17.44 -6.57 -29.50
CA PHE A 118 -16.19 -5.91 -29.09
C PHE A 118 -16.44 -4.48 -28.62
N THR A 119 -15.52 -3.97 -27.79
CA THR A 119 -15.44 -2.56 -27.43
C THR A 119 -14.04 -2.05 -27.72
N ASP A 120 -13.95 -0.99 -28.51
CA ASP A 120 -12.71 -0.26 -28.78
C ASP A 120 -12.58 0.95 -27.84
N TYR A 121 -11.43 1.06 -27.19
CA TYR A 121 -11.00 2.24 -26.44
C TYR A 121 -9.90 2.92 -27.24
N LEU A 122 -10.20 4.11 -27.78
CA LEU A 122 -9.22 4.95 -28.47
C LEU A 122 -8.67 5.98 -27.48
N ILE A 123 -7.38 5.98 -27.27
CA ILE A 123 -6.69 6.82 -26.29
C ILE A 123 -5.69 7.72 -27.02
N ASP A 124 -5.88 9.05 -26.85
CA ASP A 124 -4.99 10.08 -27.36
C ASP A 124 -4.10 10.61 -26.22
N ILE A 125 -2.78 10.56 -26.37
CA ILE A 125 -1.81 11.01 -25.36
C ILE A 125 -1.29 12.42 -25.66
N LYS A 126 -0.90 13.14 -24.62
CA LYS A 126 -0.31 14.48 -24.71
C LYS A 126 1.09 14.41 -25.33
N PRO A 127 1.43 15.28 -26.26
CA PRO A 127 2.79 15.40 -26.77
C PRO A 127 3.74 16.01 -25.71
N LYS A 128 5.04 15.87 -25.92
CA LYS A 128 6.12 16.48 -25.12
C LYS A 128 6.26 15.95 -23.68
N ILE A 129 5.58 14.88 -23.30
CA ILE A 129 5.88 14.17 -22.07
C ILE A 129 7.20 13.41 -22.27
N ALA A 130 8.14 13.52 -21.33
CA ALA A 130 9.45 12.89 -21.42
C ALA A 130 9.66 11.87 -20.29
N TYR A 131 10.40 10.80 -20.60
CA TYR A 131 10.90 9.92 -19.56
C TYR A 131 11.96 10.60 -18.70
N GLN A 132 12.07 10.21 -17.45
CA GLN A 132 13.17 10.62 -16.57
C GLN A 132 14.53 10.33 -17.20
N PRO A 133 15.59 11.12 -16.87
CA PRO A 133 16.94 10.80 -17.30
C PRO A 133 17.36 9.40 -16.85
N HIS A 134 17.81 8.54 -17.79
CA HIS A 134 18.13 7.15 -17.48
C HIS A 134 19.23 6.60 -18.43
N PRO A 135 20.16 5.73 -17.93
CA PRO A 135 21.19 5.12 -18.78
C PRO A 135 20.65 4.33 -19.97
N ALA A 136 19.50 3.65 -19.82
CA ALA A 136 18.84 2.91 -20.91
C ALA A 136 18.53 3.78 -22.13
N LEU A 137 18.39 5.10 -21.96
CA LEU A 137 18.06 6.07 -23.01
C LEU A 137 19.27 6.90 -23.46
N ALA A 138 20.46 6.67 -22.89
CA ALA A 138 21.67 7.39 -23.23
C ALA A 138 22.17 7.02 -24.62
N LYS A 139 22.49 8.05 -25.46
CA LYS A 139 22.96 7.88 -26.84
C LYS A 139 24.29 8.59 -27.04
N ASN A 140 25.10 8.06 -27.96
CA ASN A 140 26.29 8.73 -28.45
C ASN A 140 25.93 9.81 -29.50
N ALA A 141 26.92 10.52 -29.98
CA ALA A 141 26.74 11.56 -30.99
C ALA A 141 26.22 11.04 -32.35
N ALA A 142 26.37 9.75 -32.63
CA ALA A 142 25.86 9.09 -33.83
C ALA A 142 24.37 8.63 -33.65
N GLY A 143 23.80 8.72 -32.43
CA GLY A 143 22.46 8.32 -32.14
C GLY A 143 22.30 6.88 -31.66
N ASP A 144 23.40 6.13 -31.51
CA ASP A 144 23.39 4.75 -31.00
C ASP A 144 23.27 4.73 -29.47
N TYR A 145 22.60 3.73 -28.92
CA TYR A 145 22.51 3.56 -27.47
C TYR A 145 23.83 3.10 -26.86
N LEU A 146 24.31 3.85 -25.86
CA LEU A 146 25.62 3.62 -25.23
C LEU A 146 25.70 2.30 -24.45
N TYR A 147 24.60 1.86 -23.87
CA TYR A 147 24.60 0.79 -22.87
C TYR A 147 23.70 -0.40 -23.22
N HIS A 148 23.34 -0.60 -24.50
CA HIS A 148 22.52 -1.73 -24.91
C HIS A 148 23.31 -3.00 -25.24
N GLN A 149 24.65 -2.92 -25.32
CA GLN A 149 25.52 -4.05 -25.66
C GLN A 149 26.80 -3.98 -24.81
N LEU A 150 26.65 -4.20 -23.50
CA LEU A 150 27.78 -4.17 -22.55
C LEU A 150 28.50 -5.52 -22.56
N SER A 151 29.82 -5.47 -22.64
CA SER A 151 30.66 -6.65 -22.42
C SER A 151 30.73 -7.00 -20.92
N PRO A 152 31.06 -8.27 -20.57
CA PRO A 152 31.25 -8.67 -19.17
C PRO A 152 32.26 -7.80 -18.41
N ALA A 153 33.32 -7.34 -19.09
CA ALA A 153 34.33 -6.44 -18.51
C ALA A 153 33.77 -5.06 -18.16
N GLN A 154 32.83 -4.54 -18.94
CA GLN A 154 32.15 -3.29 -18.65
C GLN A 154 31.11 -3.45 -17.50
N ILE A 155 30.48 -4.62 -17.39
CA ILE A 155 29.51 -4.90 -16.32
C ILE A 155 30.20 -5.17 -14.97
N GLN A 156 31.39 -5.79 -14.99
CA GLN A 156 32.09 -6.21 -13.77
C GLN A 156 32.24 -5.09 -12.70
N PRO A 157 32.65 -3.84 -13.03
CA PRO A 157 32.82 -2.77 -12.04
C PRO A 157 31.51 -2.10 -11.60
N LEU A 158 30.36 -2.41 -12.23
CA LEU A 158 29.09 -1.77 -11.92
C LEU A 158 28.46 -2.39 -10.66
N HIS A 159 27.92 -1.55 -9.79
CA HIS A 159 27.22 -1.93 -8.57
C HIS A 159 25.89 -1.19 -8.39
N ASN A 160 25.70 -0.08 -9.12
CA ASN A 160 24.53 0.76 -9.02
C ASN A 160 24.22 1.43 -10.36
N LEU A 161 23.00 1.93 -10.53
CA LEU A 161 22.61 2.69 -11.72
C LEU A 161 23.44 3.99 -11.89
N THR A 162 23.88 4.59 -10.78
CA THR A 162 24.74 5.80 -10.78
C THR A 162 26.17 5.57 -11.27
N ASP A 163 26.60 4.31 -11.46
CA ASP A 163 27.90 3.99 -12.03
C ASP A 163 27.95 4.20 -13.54
N PHE A 164 26.78 4.31 -14.19
CA PHE A 164 26.65 4.73 -15.57
C PHE A 164 26.81 6.26 -15.67
N LYS A 165 27.82 6.71 -16.39
CA LYS A 165 28.16 8.14 -16.45
C LYS A 165 27.17 8.99 -17.24
N GLU A 166 26.59 8.40 -18.29
CA GLU A 166 25.72 9.11 -19.20
C GLU A 166 24.28 8.67 -19.00
N THR A 167 23.37 9.61 -19.03
CA THR A 167 21.92 9.38 -19.04
C THR A 167 21.29 10.08 -20.23
N GLY A 168 20.18 9.56 -20.69
CA GLY A 168 19.39 10.16 -21.76
C GLY A 168 17.92 10.19 -21.41
N SER A 169 17.15 10.85 -22.25
CA SER A 169 15.70 10.91 -22.20
C SER A 169 15.13 10.84 -23.62
N ARG A 170 13.87 10.49 -23.71
CA ARG A 170 13.07 10.65 -24.95
C ARG A 170 11.60 10.90 -24.64
N GLU A 171 10.91 11.39 -25.64
CA GLU A 171 9.47 11.61 -25.57
C GLU A 171 8.68 10.31 -25.44
N LEU A 172 7.64 10.32 -24.61
CA LEU A 172 6.59 9.32 -24.52
C LEU A 172 5.78 9.25 -25.79
N ILE A 173 5.57 8.07 -26.33
CA ILE A 173 4.77 7.81 -27.55
C ILE A 173 3.75 6.70 -27.32
N ALA A 174 2.76 6.61 -28.19
CA ALA A 174 1.70 5.59 -28.10
C ALA A 174 2.23 4.15 -28.09
N ASP A 175 3.35 3.90 -28.78
CA ASP A 175 3.98 2.57 -28.83
C ASP A 175 4.42 2.08 -27.44
N ASP A 176 4.78 2.97 -26.51
CA ASP A 176 5.19 2.63 -25.16
C ASP A 176 4.04 2.01 -24.33
N TYR A 177 2.81 2.48 -24.52
CA TYR A 177 1.62 1.89 -23.92
C TYR A 177 1.28 0.54 -24.55
N VAL A 178 1.35 0.47 -25.87
CA VAL A 178 1.15 -0.81 -26.59
C VAL A 178 2.20 -1.83 -26.15
N TYR A 179 3.45 -1.40 -26.01
CA TYR A 179 4.54 -2.25 -25.54
C TYR A 179 4.30 -2.77 -24.11
N GLN A 180 3.84 -1.91 -23.21
CA GLN A 180 3.51 -2.34 -21.84
C GLN A 180 2.38 -3.37 -21.81
N ILE A 181 1.34 -3.22 -22.62
CA ILE A 181 0.26 -4.22 -22.69
C ILE A 181 0.80 -5.56 -23.22
N LYS A 182 1.73 -5.57 -24.18
CA LYS A 182 2.44 -6.76 -24.61
C LYS A 182 3.27 -7.40 -23.49
N ARG A 183 3.89 -6.57 -22.62
CA ARG A 183 4.62 -7.05 -21.44
C ARG A 183 3.70 -7.72 -20.41
N LEU A 184 2.48 -7.22 -20.20
CA LEU A 184 1.47 -7.87 -19.34
C LEU A 184 1.15 -9.28 -19.84
N ALA A 185 1.15 -9.51 -21.16
CA ALA A 185 0.88 -10.80 -21.76
C ALA A 185 2.11 -11.73 -21.78
N TYR A 186 3.30 -11.25 -21.39
CA TYR A 186 4.53 -12.06 -21.42
C TYR A 186 4.63 -12.94 -20.18
N PRO A 187 4.57 -14.30 -20.32
CA PRO A 187 4.40 -15.20 -19.17
C PRO A 187 5.53 -15.13 -18.14
N LYS A 188 6.77 -14.82 -18.58
CA LYS A 188 7.92 -14.75 -17.66
C LYS A 188 7.88 -13.57 -16.70
N LEU A 189 7.07 -12.54 -16.95
CA LEU A 189 6.84 -11.43 -16.02
C LEU A 189 5.82 -11.79 -14.93
N GLN A 190 5.05 -12.86 -15.10
CA GLN A 190 4.08 -13.34 -14.12
C GLN A 190 3.11 -12.25 -13.64
N SER A 191 2.59 -11.45 -14.58
CA SER A 191 1.66 -10.39 -14.24
C SER A 191 0.42 -10.94 -13.52
N PRO A 192 0.06 -10.41 -12.33
CA PRO A 192 -1.08 -10.91 -11.56
C PRO A 192 -2.42 -10.66 -12.25
N ILE A 193 -2.48 -9.73 -13.21
CA ILE A 193 -3.70 -9.45 -13.97
C ILE A 193 -3.75 -10.17 -15.34
N ALA A 194 -2.75 -10.97 -15.67
CA ALA A 194 -2.67 -11.61 -17.00
C ALA A 194 -3.89 -12.49 -17.30
N GLU A 195 -4.36 -13.30 -16.34
CA GLU A 195 -5.54 -14.15 -16.52
C GLU A 195 -6.84 -13.35 -16.68
N LEU A 196 -6.96 -12.21 -15.99
CA LEU A 196 -8.08 -11.30 -16.18
C LEU A 196 -8.04 -10.67 -17.58
N MET A 197 -6.91 -10.11 -17.98
CA MET A 197 -6.75 -9.44 -19.27
C MET A 197 -6.91 -10.39 -20.46
N LYS A 198 -6.56 -11.65 -20.32
CA LYS A 198 -6.80 -12.72 -21.30
C LYS A 198 -8.30 -12.90 -21.63
N ASN A 199 -9.16 -12.70 -20.64
CA ASN A 199 -10.60 -12.77 -20.86
C ASN A 199 -11.14 -11.58 -21.65
N TYR A 200 -10.49 -10.44 -21.56
CA TYR A 200 -10.97 -9.20 -22.15
C TYR A 200 -10.21 -8.79 -23.43
N ILE A 201 -8.89 -8.63 -23.36
CA ILE A 201 -8.13 -8.10 -24.49
C ILE A 201 -8.09 -9.09 -25.64
N VAL A 202 -8.51 -8.69 -26.85
CA VAL A 202 -8.54 -9.52 -28.04
C VAL A 202 -7.13 -9.98 -28.43
N GLY A 203 -6.92 -11.28 -28.60
CA GLY A 203 -5.63 -11.86 -29.01
C GLY A 203 -4.58 -11.94 -27.89
N PHE A 204 -4.92 -11.64 -26.64
CA PHE A 204 -3.96 -11.63 -25.52
C PHE A 204 -3.44 -13.04 -25.20
N ASP A 205 -4.31 -14.05 -25.16
CA ASP A 205 -3.92 -15.44 -24.87
C ASP A 205 -3.06 -16.03 -25.99
N GLU A 206 -3.43 -15.80 -27.24
CA GLU A 206 -2.69 -16.23 -28.42
C GLU A 206 -1.29 -15.59 -28.43
N PHE A 207 -1.22 -14.30 -28.18
CA PHE A 207 0.04 -13.57 -28.06
C PHE A 207 0.90 -14.13 -26.92
N SER A 208 0.33 -14.34 -25.74
CA SER A 208 1.03 -14.92 -24.60
C SER A 208 1.69 -16.25 -24.93
N LYS A 209 0.97 -17.15 -25.58
CA LYS A 209 1.48 -18.46 -26.06
C LYS A 209 2.59 -18.30 -27.09
N GLN A 210 2.41 -17.38 -28.04
CA GLN A 210 3.37 -17.11 -29.10
C GLN A 210 4.73 -16.64 -28.57
N VAL A 211 4.73 -15.76 -27.55
CA VAL A 211 5.95 -15.11 -27.04
C VAL A 211 6.59 -15.85 -25.85
N ALA A 212 5.98 -16.89 -25.32
CA ALA A 212 6.38 -17.56 -24.07
C ALA A 212 7.87 -17.97 -24.02
N ASN A 213 8.43 -18.38 -25.15
CA ASN A 213 9.82 -18.83 -25.27
C ASN A 213 10.74 -17.80 -25.97
N GLN A 214 10.22 -16.62 -26.31
CA GLN A 214 10.99 -15.58 -26.98
C GLN A 214 11.72 -14.68 -25.96
N PRO A 215 12.82 -14.01 -26.35
CA PRO A 215 13.41 -12.95 -25.55
C PRO A 215 12.45 -11.76 -25.42
N LYS A 216 12.38 -11.16 -24.25
CA LYS A 216 11.49 -10.00 -23.95
C LYS A 216 11.70 -8.83 -24.92
N ALA A 217 12.95 -8.55 -25.31
CA ALA A 217 13.28 -7.50 -26.27
C ALA A 217 12.63 -7.65 -27.64
N THR A 218 12.14 -8.85 -28.01
CA THR A 218 11.46 -9.06 -29.29
C THR A 218 9.98 -8.65 -29.28
N LEU A 219 9.37 -8.44 -28.11
CA LEU A 219 7.95 -8.13 -27.95
C LEU A 219 7.54 -6.88 -28.74
N LYS A 220 8.43 -5.89 -28.88
CA LYS A 220 8.13 -4.67 -29.62
C LYS A 220 7.73 -4.95 -31.08
N ASN A 221 8.30 -5.96 -31.69
CA ASN A 221 8.09 -6.30 -33.11
C ASN A 221 6.95 -7.31 -33.33
N GLN A 222 6.38 -7.88 -32.26
CA GLN A 222 5.30 -8.87 -32.37
C GLN A 222 3.94 -8.15 -32.31
N PRO A 223 3.02 -8.45 -33.23
CA PRO A 223 1.68 -7.87 -33.20
C PRO A 223 0.80 -8.51 -32.13
N LEU A 224 0.11 -7.69 -31.35
CA LEU A 224 -1.00 -8.11 -30.49
C LEU A 224 -2.30 -7.57 -31.13
N THR A 225 -3.16 -8.47 -31.61
CA THR A 225 -4.32 -8.13 -32.47
C THR A 225 -5.24 -7.07 -31.84
N GLY A 226 -5.51 -7.16 -30.54
CA GLY A 226 -6.40 -6.24 -29.83
C GLY A 226 -5.76 -4.92 -29.46
N VAL A 227 -4.45 -4.72 -29.69
CA VAL A 227 -3.77 -3.49 -29.25
C VAL A 227 -2.94 -2.94 -30.40
N GLN A 228 -3.25 -1.70 -30.83
CA GLN A 228 -2.63 -1.13 -32.02
C GLN A 228 -2.25 0.33 -31.82
N VAL A 229 -1.07 0.69 -32.30
CA VAL A 229 -0.67 2.08 -32.50
C VAL A 229 -1.39 2.62 -33.74
N ILE A 230 -2.15 3.70 -33.57
CA ILE A 230 -2.85 4.37 -34.68
C ILE A 230 -1.92 5.43 -35.29
N ASN A 231 -1.30 6.24 -34.42
CA ASN A 231 -0.28 7.21 -34.81
C ASN A 231 0.66 7.46 -33.63
N ARG A 232 1.61 8.40 -33.75
CA ARG A 232 2.61 8.68 -32.71
C ARG A 232 2.01 8.91 -31.32
N TYR A 233 0.81 9.48 -31.23
CA TYR A 233 0.16 9.89 -29.99
C TYR A 233 -1.21 9.24 -29.77
N SER A 234 -1.60 8.26 -30.59
CA SER A 234 -2.88 7.58 -30.42
C SER A 234 -2.72 6.08 -30.53
N TYR A 235 -3.34 5.34 -29.62
CA TYR A 235 -3.42 3.88 -29.66
C TYR A 235 -4.82 3.42 -29.32
N ARG A 236 -5.11 2.18 -29.73
CA ARG A 236 -6.39 1.52 -29.49
C ARG A 236 -6.21 0.24 -28.73
N VAL A 237 -7.11 0.01 -27.75
CA VAL A 237 -7.29 -1.28 -27.09
C VAL A 237 -8.67 -1.82 -27.40
N ARG A 238 -8.75 -2.98 -28.01
CA ARG A 238 -9.98 -3.73 -28.29
C ARG A 238 -10.17 -4.82 -27.26
N ILE A 239 -11.34 -4.80 -26.60
CA ILE A 239 -11.77 -5.86 -25.68
C ILE A 239 -12.94 -6.66 -26.25
N LYS A 240 -13.13 -7.88 -25.77
CA LYS A 240 -14.25 -8.76 -26.05
C LYS A 240 -15.47 -8.32 -25.28
N GLY A 241 -16.62 -8.17 -25.96
CA GLY A 241 -17.88 -7.76 -25.34
C GLY A 241 -17.85 -6.38 -24.72
N LYS A 242 -18.70 -6.17 -23.72
CA LYS A 242 -18.80 -4.96 -22.90
C LYS A 242 -18.19 -5.24 -21.52
N TYR A 243 -17.27 -4.38 -21.09
CA TYR A 243 -16.70 -4.40 -19.72
C TYR A 243 -16.48 -2.97 -19.25
N PRO A 244 -17.50 -2.34 -18.62
CA PRO A 244 -17.45 -0.93 -18.22
C PRO A 244 -16.30 -0.59 -17.29
N GLN A 245 -15.85 -1.55 -16.47
CA GLN A 245 -14.77 -1.39 -15.50
C GLN A 245 -13.38 -1.30 -16.15
N PHE A 246 -13.24 -1.63 -17.44
CA PHE A 246 -11.95 -1.56 -18.12
C PHE A 246 -11.29 -0.18 -18.06
N ILE A 247 -12.09 0.89 -18.01
CA ILE A 247 -11.59 2.26 -17.87
C ILE A 247 -10.83 2.49 -16.56
N PHE A 248 -11.20 1.80 -15.48
CA PHE A 248 -10.50 1.89 -14.20
C PHE A 248 -9.13 1.20 -14.26
N TRP A 249 -9.02 0.09 -15.00
CA TRP A 249 -7.74 -0.58 -15.24
C TRP A 249 -6.75 0.33 -15.97
N LEU A 250 -7.24 1.14 -16.91
CA LEU A 250 -6.43 2.13 -17.62
C LEU A 250 -5.91 3.27 -16.71
N ALA A 251 -6.37 3.37 -15.46
CA ALA A 251 -5.85 4.28 -14.44
C ALA A 251 -4.88 3.62 -13.45
N MET A 252 -4.59 2.33 -13.63
CA MET A 252 -3.69 1.59 -12.75
C MET A 252 -2.26 1.53 -13.31
N PRO A 253 -1.23 1.39 -12.45
CA PRO A 253 0.17 1.29 -12.87
C PRO A 253 0.45 0.22 -13.91
N PHE A 254 -0.32 -0.86 -13.98
CA PHE A 254 -0.19 -1.90 -15.01
C PHE A 254 -0.24 -1.37 -16.43
N PHE A 255 -1.03 -0.32 -16.67
CA PHE A 255 -1.20 0.30 -17.98
C PHE A 255 -0.35 1.55 -18.16
N SER A 256 0.65 1.78 -17.31
CA SER A 256 1.63 2.84 -17.51
C SER A 256 2.59 2.50 -18.66
N PRO A 257 3.10 3.50 -19.38
CA PRO A 257 3.95 3.26 -20.54
C PRO A 257 5.31 2.72 -20.14
N MET A 258 5.88 1.84 -20.96
CA MET A 258 7.23 1.30 -20.77
C MET A 258 8.06 1.51 -22.03
N PRO A 259 9.23 2.19 -21.94
CA PRO A 259 10.13 2.29 -23.06
C PRO A 259 10.78 0.93 -23.31
N TRP A 260 10.73 0.42 -24.55
CA TRP A 260 11.32 -0.88 -24.90
C TRP A 260 12.83 -0.92 -24.63
N GLU A 261 13.47 0.23 -24.63
CA GLU A 261 14.90 0.41 -24.31
C GLU A 261 15.23 -0.08 -22.90
N ALA A 262 14.29 0.04 -21.96
CA ALA A 262 14.47 -0.45 -20.59
C ALA A 262 14.68 -1.97 -20.57
N ASP A 263 13.86 -2.72 -21.30
CA ASP A 263 14.01 -4.17 -21.34
C ASP A 263 15.31 -4.59 -22.02
N VAL A 264 15.72 -3.93 -23.11
CA VAL A 264 17.00 -4.22 -23.76
C VAL A 264 18.19 -3.90 -22.84
N PHE A 265 18.10 -2.83 -22.06
CA PHE A 265 19.14 -2.44 -21.12
C PHE A 265 19.24 -3.44 -19.95
N TYR A 266 18.14 -3.74 -19.28
CA TYR A 266 18.15 -4.54 -18.06
C TYR A 266 18.29 -6.06 -18.29
N ASP A 267 17.90 -6.57 -19.46
CA ASP A 267 17.99 -8.01 -19.77
C ASP A 267 19.42 -8.47 -20.17
N GLN A 268 20.41 -7.59 -20.13
CA GLN A 268 21.79 -7.98 -20.42
C GLN A 268 22.34 -8.90 -19.34
N THR A 269 23.02 -9.97 -19.80
CA THR A 269 23.60 -10.99 -18.93
C THR A 269 24.57 -10.37 -17.92
N GLY A 270 24.35 -10.63 -16.62
CA GLY A 270 25.20 -10.18 -15.51
C GLY A 270 24.71 -8.90 -14.80
N LEU A 271 23.78 -8.13 -15.36
CA LEU A 271 23.18 -6.99 -14.65
C LEU A 271 22.27 -7.44 -13.52
N ALA A 272 21.45 -8.46 -13.74
CA ALA A 272 20.56 -9.02 -12.72
C ALA A 272 21.33 -9.58 -11.51
N ASP A 273 22.50 -10.18 -11.70
CA ASP A 273 23.36 -10.69 -10.63
C ASP A 273 23.87 -9.58 -9.70
N LYS A 274 23.81 -8.33 -10.16
CA LYS A 274 24.19 -7.12 -9.43
C LYS A 274 22.99 -6.31 -8.91
N ASN A 275 21.78 -6.86 -8.99
CA ASN A 275 20.51 -6.19 -8.70
C ASN A 275 20.28 -4.93 -9.57
N ILE A 276 20.92 -4.83 -10.74
CA ILE A 276 20.64 -3.77 -11.72
C ILE A 276 19.50 -4.28 -12.60
N THR A 277 18.29 -4.09 -12.17
CA THR A 277 17.04 -4.57 -12.80
C THR A 277 15.97 -3.47 -12.79
N LEU A 278 14.93 -3.64 -13.59
CA LEU A 278 13.78 -2.73 -13.59
C LEU A 278 13.03 -2.73 -12.26
N ASP A 279 12.97 -3.87 -11.56
CA ASP A 279 12.43 -3.98 -10.20
C ASP A 279 13.23 -3.17 -9.16
N TRP A 280 14.50 -2.94 -9.41
CA TRP A 280 15.35 -2.21 -8.48
C TRP A 280 15.49 -0.72 -8.83
N PHE A 281 15.46 -0.40 -10.14
CA PHE A 281 15.64 0.94 -10.67
C PHE A 281 14.56 1.23 -11.73
N PRO A 282 13.34 1.59 -11.31
CA PRO A 282 12.22 1.88 -12.21
C PRO A 282 12.49 3.12 -13.08
N ILE A 283 11.91 3.14 -14.28
CA ILE A 283 11.97 4.24 -15.25
C ILE A 283 10.56 4.67 -15.66
N GLY A 284 10.19 5.91 -15.43
CA GLY A 284 8.86 6.44 -15.71
C GLY A 284 8.85 7.88 -16.19
N THR A 285 7.66 8.41 -16.37
CA THR A 285 7.39 9.81 -16.75
C THR A 285 6.90 10.65 -15.57
N GLY A 286 6.68 10.02 -14.42
CA GLY A 286 6.01 10.59 -13.26
C GLY A 286 6.78 11.70 -12.55
N PRO A 287 6.14 12.30 -11.51
CA PRO A 287 6.67 13.45 -10.79
C PRO A 287 7.97 13.18 -10.03
N TYR A 288 8.28 11.90 -9.78
CA TYR A 288 9.49 11.50 -9.05
C TYR A 288 10.24 10.38 -9.76
N LEU A 289 11.53 10.28 -9.44
CA LEU A 289 12.42 9.18 -9.80
C LEU A 289 13.00 8.54 -8.52
N LEU A 290 13.28 7.24 -8.55
CA LEU A 290 13.89 6.52 -7.43
C LEU A 290 15.41 6.68 -7.47
N ALA A 291 15.94 7.51 -6.56
CA ALA A 291 17.37 7.83 -6.50
C ALA A 291 18.16 6.90 -5.57
N GLU A 292 17.53 6.37 -4.51
CA GLU A 292 18.13 5.38 -3.62
C GLU A 292 17.09 4.28 -3.35
N ASN A 293 17.48 3.03 -3.59
CA ASN A 293 16.67 1.88 -3.26
C ASN A 293 17.44 0.97 -2.30
N ASN A 294 17.22 1.15 -1.00
CA ASN A 294 17.69 0.22 0.03
C ASN A 294 16.49 -0.20 0.91
N PRO A 295 15.73 -1.22 0.51
CA PRO A 295 14.51 -1.61 1.20
C PRO A 295 14.76 -2.21 2.60
N ASN A 296 16.03 -2.39 3.01
CA ASN A 296 16.41 -2.75 4.37
C ASN A 296 16.67 -1.54 5.27
N ARG A 297 16.67 -0.33 4.71
CA ARG A 297 16.96 0.90 5.43
C ARG A 297 16.06 2.05 5.01
N ARG A 298 16.16 2.49 3.74
CA ARG A 298 15.40 3.61 3.19
C ARG A 298 15.30 3.56 1.67
N MET A 299 14.27 4.20 1.15
CA MET A 299 14.12 4.52 -0.26
C MET A 299 13.97 6.04 -0.41
N ILE A 300 14.57 6.61 -1.46
CA ILE A 300 14.55 8.06 -1.70
C ILE A 300 14.01 8.33 -3.10
N LEU A 301 12.94 9.09 -3.15
CA LEU A 301 12.43 9.68 -4.39
C LEU A 301 12.92 11.13 -4.51
N LEU A 302 13.37 11.51 -5.69
CA LEU A 302 13.71 12.89 -6.06
C LEU A 302 12.73 13.39 -7.12
N LYS A 303 12.43 14.68 -7.08
CA LYS A 303 11.64 15.35 -8.12
C LYS A 303 12.24 15.08 -9.49
N ASN A 304 11.42 14.61 -10.43
CA ASN A 304 11.82 14.39 -11.81
C ASN A 304 12.04 15.74 -12.50
N PRO A 305 13.25 16.07 -12.98
CA PRO A 305 13.52 17.36 -13.61
C PRO A 305 12.83 17.54 -14.97
N LEU A 306 12.32 16.44 -15.55
CA LEU A 306 11.62 16.44 -16.84
C LEU A 306 10.13 16.18 -16.68
N PHE A 307 9.58 16.30 -15.44
CA PHE A 307 8.14 16.13 -15.23
C PHE A 307 7.36 17.17 -16.04
N HIS A 308 6.28 16.72 -16.66
CA HIS A 308 5.46 17.57 -17.55
C HIS A 308 4.63 18.60 -16.77
N ASP A 309 4.00 19.53 -17.51
CA ASP A 309 3.24 20.65 -16.94
C ASP A 309 1.87 20.21 -16.37
N GLU A 310 1.90 19.55 -15.21
CA GLU A 310 0.70 19.25 -14.40
C GLU A 310 0.58 20.29 -13.29
N THR A 311 -0.64 20.74 -13.02
CA THR A 311 -0.92 21.75 -11.99
C THR A 311 -1.86 21.21 -10.92
N TYR A 312 -1.79 21.82 -9.73
CA TYR A 312 -2.72 21.52 -8.65
C TYR A 312 -4.17 21.84 -9.05
N PRO A 313 -5.16 20.99 -8.70
CA PRO A 313 -6.57 21.18 -9.10
C PRO A 313 -7.13 22.55 -8.70
N SER A 314 -7.86 23.17 -9.61
CA SER A 314 -8.58 24.42 -9.37
C SER A 314 -10.02 24.22 -8.89
N GLU A 315 -10.50 22.99 -8.92
CA GLU A 315 -11.84 22.58 -8.51
C GLU A 315 -11.79 21.49 -7.44
N GLY A 316 -12.79 21.47 -6.56
CA GLY A 316 -12.95 20.48 -5.51
C GLY A 316 -14.41 20.33 -5.09
N GLU A 317 -14.65 19.82 -3.89
CA GLU A 317 -15.96 19.80 -3.26
C GLU A 317 -16.30 21.16 -2.65
N ALA A 318 -17.57 21.38 -2.30
CA ALA A 318 -18.07 22.67 -1.84
C ALA A 318 -17.33 23.23 -0.61
N ASP A 319 -16.84 22.37 0.27
CA ASP A 319 -16.13 22.74 1.51
C ASP A 319 -14.59 22.79 1.39
N ASP A 320 -14.03 22.37 0.25
CA ASP A 320 -12.57 22.34 0.04
C ASP A 320 -11.93 23.74 0.07
N LEU A 321 -12.67 24.75 -0.41
CA LEU A 321 -12.21 26.13 -0.32
C LEU A 321 -12.09 26.59 1.14
N ALA A 322 -13.11 26.33 1.95
CA ALA A 322 -13.12 26.68 3.38
C ALA A 322 -12.05 25.91 4.17
N LYS A 323 -11.73 24.68 3.76
CA LYS A 323 -10.65 23.87 4.33
C LYS A 323 -9.25 24.29 3.85
N GLY A 324 -9.15 25.27 2.96
CA GLY A 324 -7.88 25.77 2.43
C GLY A 324 -7.23 24.86 1.39
N LEU A 325 -7.94 23.83 0.89
CA LEU A 325 -7.42 22.87 -0.08
C LEU A 325 -7.28 23.43 -1.51
N LEU A 326 -7.85 24.60 -1.79
CA LEU A 326 -7.74 25.28 -3.10
C LEU A 326 -6.73 26.45 -3.08
N GLN A 327 -5.96 26.65 -2.02
CA GLN A 327 -4.98 27.76 -1.92
C GLN A 327 -3.82 27.64 -2.92
N ASP A 328 -3.52 26.42 -3.37
CA ASP A 328 -2.46 26.14 -4.33
C ASP A 328 -2.98 25.85 -5.73
N ALA A 329 -4.26 26.19 -6.02
CA ALA A 329 -4.88 25.99 -7.33
C ALA A 329 -4.04 26.57 -8.47
N GLY A 330 -3.82 25.78 -9.53
CA GLY A 330 -3.07 26.15 -10.73
C GLY A 330 -1.55 26.23 -10.55
N LYS A 331 -1.00 25.98 -9.36
CA LYS A 331 0.47 25.94 -9.17
C LYS A 331 1.07 24.67 -9.75
N PRO A 332 2.30 24.74 -10.31
CA PRO A 332 2.98 23.59 -10.88
C PRO A 332 3.27 22.50 -9.83
N LEU A 333 3.13 21.24 -10.22
CA LEU A 333 3.45 20.06 -9.42
C LEU A 333 4.82 19.48 -9.80
N PRO A 334 5.46 18.65 -8.94
CA PRO A 334 5.14 18.41 -7.55
C PRO A 334 5.70 19.52 -6.64
N PHE A 335 5.09 19.70 -5.44
CA PHE A 335 5.56 20.69 -4.46
C PHE A 335 6.75 20.23 -3.63
N ILE A 336 6.94 18.92 -3.51
CA ILE A 336 8.00 18.31 -2.71
C ILE A 336 9.18 17.96 -3.59
N ASP A 337 10.40 18.33 -3.17
CA ASP A 337 11.61 18.09 -3.95
C ASP A 337 12.21 16.70 -3.71
N LYS A 338 11.95 16.15 -2.50
CA LYS A 338 12.51 14.86 -2.07
C LYS A 338 11.54 14.17 -1.11
N VAL A 339 11.36 12.87 -1.29
CA VAL A 339 10.63 12.02 -0.35
C VAL A 339 11.58 10.96 0.20
N VAL A 340 11.64 10.84 1.51
CA VAL A 340 12.47 9.85 2.21
C VAL A 340 11.56 8.86 2.92
N PHE A 341 11.54 7.63 2.43
CA PHE A 341 10.86 6.52 3.08
C PHE A 341 11.85 5.75 3.95
N MET A 342 11.61 5.69 5.25
CA MET A 342 12.43 4.94 6.22
C MET A 342 11.75 3.63 6.57
N LEU A 343 12.54 2.54 6.72
CA LEU A 343 12.02 1.28 7.25
C LEU A 343 11.81 1.41 8.77
N GLU A 344 10.55 1.30 9.19
CA GLU A 344 10.15 1.30 10.61
C GLU A 344 9.30 0.06 10.91
N LYS A 345 9.91 -0.92 11.55
CA LYS A 345 9.23 -2.18 11.86
C LYS A 345 8.44 -2.14 13.16
N GLU A 346 8.82 -1.25 14.07
CA GLU A 346 8.22 -1.14 15.41
C GLU A 346 7.46 0.18 15.54
N THR A 347 6.31 0.11 16.19
CA THR A 347 5.37 1.25 16.29
C THR A 347 5.83 2.34 17.23
N ILE A 348 6.45 1.98 18.38
CA ILE A 348 6.85 2.95 19.41
C ILE A 348 7.97 3.89 18.94
N PRO A 349 9.08 3.42 18.32
CA PRO A 349 10.08 4.31 17.75
C PRO A 349 9.51 5.24 16.68
N TYR A 350 8.64 4.72 15.81
CA TYR A 350 7.97 5.51 14.77
C TYR A 350 7.12 6.63 15.39
N TRP A 351 6.27 6.30 16.38
CA TRP A 351 5.43 7.25 17.09
C TRP A 351 6.25 8.35 17.78
N THR A 352 7.33 7.97 18.47
CA THR A 352 8.22 8.92 19.15
C THR A 352 8.85 9.90 18.18
N LYS A 353 9.32 9.43 17.01
CA LYS A 353 9.88 10.28 15.95
C LYS A 353 8.82 11.23 15.36
N PHE A 354 7.57 10.77 15.20
CA PHE A 354 6.47 11.63 14.78
C PHE A 354 6.24 12.77 15.79
N LEU A 355 6.15 12.46 17.08
CA LEU A 355 5.97 13.49 18.13
C LEU A 355 7.12 14.49 18.20
N GLN A 356 8.32 14.13 17.76
CA GLN A 356 9.49 14.99 17.62
C GLN A 356 9.51 15.77 16.28
N GLY A 357 8.56 15.52 15.40
CA GLY A 357 8.47 16.15 14.08
C GLY A 357 9.42 15.56 13.04
N TYR A 358 9.99 14.38 13.26
CA TYR A 358 10.87 13.68 12.30
C TYR A 358 10.11 12.90 11.22
N TYR A 359 8.82 12.66 11.41
CA TYR A 359 7.87 12.26 10.37
C TYR A 359 6.79 13.32 10.26
N ASP A 360 6.32 13.57 9.04
CA ASP A 360 5.33 14.62 8.76
C ASP A 360 3.90 14.13 8.99
N GLN A 361 3.68 12.82 8.92
CA GLN A 361 2.42 12.15 9.24
C GLN A 361 2.65 10.83 10.00
N SER A 362 1.60 10.31 10.62
CA SER A 362 1.61 9.03 11.34
C SER A 362 0.24 8.38 11.36
N ALA A 363 0.20 7.06 11.23
CA ALA A 363 -0.90 6.26 11.74
C ALA A 363 -0.82 6.20 13.28
N ILE A 364 -1.92 5.82 13.93
CA ILE A 364 -1.96 5.67 15.38
C ILE A 364 -1.93 4.19 15.75
N ALA A 365 -0.87 3.76 16.42
CA ALA A 365 -0.80 2.44 17.02
C ALA A 365 -1.76 2.30 18.20
N SER A 366 -2.21 1.08 18.51
CA SER A 366 -3.12 0.84 19.64
C SER A 366 -2.53 1.30 20.98
N ASP A 367 -1.23 1.07 21.20
CA ASP A 367 -0.53 1.44 22.43
C ASP A 367 -0.38 2.95 22.64
N SER A 368 -0.46 3.73 21.55
CA SER A 368 -0.35 5.19 21.58
C SER A 368 -1.71 5.88 21.40
N PHE A 369 -2.79 5.09 21.32
CA PHE A 369 -4.10 5.63 20.95
C PHE A 369 -4.61 6.65 21.98
N ASP A 370 -4.60 6.31 23.26
CA ASP A 370 -5.10 7.17 24.34
C ASP A 370 -4.26 8.45 24.54
N GLN A 371 -3.01 8.44 24.07
CA GLN A 371 -2.18 9.64 24.05
C GLN A 371 -2.65 10.63 22.98
N ALA A 372 -3.19 10.13 21.87
CA ALA A 372 -3.55 10.93 20.71
C ALA A 372 -5.02 11.29 20.64
N ILE A 373 -5.92 10.37 21.03
CA ILE A 373 -7.36 10.45 20.76
C ILE A 373 -8.18 10.34 22.05
N GLN A 374 -9.24 11.13 22.08
CA GLN A 374 -10.33 11.04 23.07
C GLN A 374 -11.65 10.86 22.33
N PHE A 375 -12.52 10.01 22.86
CA PHE A 375 -13.89 9.91 22.36
C PHE A 375 -14.80 10.93 23.03
N THR A 376 -15.66 11.56 22.26
CA THR A 376 -16.71 12.43 22.78
C THR A 376 -17.91 11.58 23.22
N GLY A 377 -18.76 12.13 24.10
CA GLY A 377 -19.98 11.46 24.54
C GLY A 377 -20.96 11.10 23.40
N SER A 378 -20.81 11.72 22.21
CA SER A 378 -21.55 11.40 20.98
C SER A 378 -20.87 10.35 20.11
N GLY A 379 -19.76 9.73 20.56
CA GLY A 379 -19.04 8.69 19.82
C GLY A 379 -18.06 9.23 18.76
N GLY A 380 -17.90 10.56 18.64
CA GLY A 380 -16.90 11.17 17.75
C GLY A 380 -15.49 11.10 18.35
N ALA A 381 -14.48 10.90 17.49
CA ALA A 381 -13.08 10.95 17.87
C ALA A 381 -12.55 12.38 17.75
N ARG A 382 -11.78 12.86 18.75
CA ARG A 382 -11.06 14.13 18.73
C ARG A 382 -9.63 13.94 19.24
N LEU A 383 -8.77 14.86 18.90
CA LEU A 383 -7.40 14.91 19.45
C LEU A 383 -7.43 15.25 20.94
N THR A 384 -6.47 14.69 21.69
CA THR A 384 -6.16 15.14 23.05
C THR A 384 -5.62 16.58 23.03
N GLU A 385 -5.70 17.28 24.17
CA GLU A 385 -5.20 18.65 24.31
C GLU A 385 -3.71 18.74 23.95
N ALA A 386 -2.91 17.79 24.40
CA ALA A 386 -1.48 17.72 24.10
C ALA A 386 -1.17 17.63 22.58
N MET A 387 -2.01 16.93 21.79
CA MET A 387 -1.86 16.86 20.33
C MET A 387 -2.31 18.18 19.67
N GLN A 388 -3.37 18.80 20.18
CA GLN A 388 -3.84 20.09 19.66
C GLN A 388 -2.81 21.21 19.92
N GLU A 389 -2.19 21.25 21.10
CA GLU A 389 -1.12 22.20 21.43
C GLU A 389 0.10 22.06 20.50
N LYS A 390 0.40 20.85 20.06
CA LYS A 390 1.44 20.60 19.04
C LYS A 390 1.01 21.02 17.63
N GLY A 391 -0.25 21.42 17.42
CA GLY A 391 -0.80 21.74 16.10
C GLY A 391 -0.97 20.52 15.20
N ILE A 392 -1.06 19.32 15.79
CA ILE A 392 -1.37 18.09 15.07
C ILE A 392 -2.83 18.12 14.62
N GLN A 393 -3.10 17.57 13.45
CA GLN A 393 -4.44 17.45 12.86
C GLN A 393 -4.82 15.99 12.74
N LEU A 394 -6.11 15.71 12.84
CA LEU A 394 -6.69 14.36 12.69
C LEU A 394 -7.61 14.33 11.48
N GLN A 395 -7.43 13.31 10.65
CA GLN A 395 -8.36 12.97 9.59
C GLN A 395 -8.81 11.52 9.74
N THR A 396 -10.12 11.28 9.60
CA THR A 396 -10.68 9.92 9.71
C THR A 396 -11.49 9.58 8.47
N ALA A 397 -11.37 8.35 8.00
CA ALA A 397 -12.17 7.80 6.91
C ALA A 397 -12.33 6.28 7.09
N VAL A 398 -13.52 5.74 6.79
CA VAL A 398 -13.68 4.31 6.58
C VAL A 398 -13.02 3.99 5.24
N THR A 399 -12.11 3.03 5.24
CA THR A 399 -11.39 2.66 4.02
C THR A 399 -12.26 1.79 3.11
N THR A 400 -12.02 1.87 1.83
CA THR A 400 -12.60 0.95 0.84
C THR A 400 -11.83 -0.37 0.84
N SER A 401 -11.75 -0.99 2.02
CA SER A 401 -10.97 -2.21 2.24
C SER A 401 -11.76 -3.23 3.06
N SER A 402 -11.50 -4.50 2.81
CA SER A 402 -12.08 -5.62 3.56
C SER A 402 -10.98 -6.53 4.06
N TYR A 403 -10.92 -6.75 5.37
CA TYR A 403 -10.01 -7.70 6.00
C TYR A 403 -10.76 -8.95 6.43
N TYR A 404 -10.13 -10.12 6.26
CA TYR A 404 -10.78 -11.39 6.46
C TYR A 404 -9.80 -12.50 6.87
N LEU A 405 -10.33 -13.54 7.49
CA LEU A 405 -9.65 -14.81 7.63
C LEU A 405 -10.15 -15.74 6.53
N GLY A 406 -9.27 -16.09 5.59
CA GLY A 406 -9.58 -16.95 4.45
C GLY A 406 -9.36 -18.43 4.78
N PHE A 407 -10.22 -19.28 4.20
CA PHE A 407 -10.07 -20.72 4.17
C PHE A 407 -9.57 -21.16 2.81
N ASN A 408 -8.52 -21.96 2.76
CA ASN A 408 -8.10 -22.56 1.49
C ASN A 408 -9.10 -23.66 1.12
N MET A 409 -9.87 -23.43 0.08
CA MET A 409 -10.93 -24.36 -0.37
C MET A 409 -10.37 -25.62 -1.03
N LEU A 410 -9.06 -25.70 -1.25
CA LEU A 410 -8.36 -26.93 -1.68
C LEU A 410 -7.96 -27.83 -0.50
N ASP A 411 -8.04 -27.34 0.73
CA ASP A 411 -7.70 -28.12 1.93
C ASP A 411 -8.73 -29.22 2.20
N THR A 412 -8.28 -30.37 2.68
CA THR A 412 -9.15 -31.54 2.90
C THR A 412 -10.01 -31.45 4.16
N THR A 413 -9.68 -30.55 5.09
CA THR A 413 -10.41 -30.39 6.38
C THR A 413 -11.37 -29.21 6.34
N VAL A 414 -10.86 -28.03 6.00
CA VAL A 414 -11.62 -26.79 5.99
C VAL A 414 -12.18 -26.42 4.63
N GLY A 415 -11.64 -27.01 3.55
CA GLY A 415 -11.99 -26.69 2.16
C GLY A 415 -13.14 -27.50 1.60
N GLY A 416 -13.41 -27.30 0.31
CA GLY A 416 -14.45 -27.96 -0.45
C GLY A 416 -15.87 -27.48 -0.16
N SER A 417 -16.82 -28.04 -0.91
CA SER A 417 -18.24 -27.66 -0.88
C SER A 417 -19.13 -28.61 -0.05
N SER A 418 -18.54 -29.59 0.66
CA SER A 418 -19.30 -30.50 1.49
C SER A 418 -20.03 -29.78 2.63
N GLU A 419 -21.20 -30.26 3.00
CA GLU A 419 -21.96 -29.71 4.12
C GLU A 419 -21.16 -29.76 5.43
N GLN A 420 -20.40 -30.81 5.64
CA GLN A 420 -19.51 -30.98 6.79
C GLN A 420 -18.47 -29.85 6.87
N ALA A 421 -17.72 -29.59 5.81
CA ALA A 421 -16.71 -28.54 5.78
C ALA A 421 -17.34 -27.14 5.90
N ARG A 422 -18.51 -26.92 5.26
CA ARG A 422 -19.24 -25.65 5.38
C ARG A 422 -19.69 -25.38 6.83
N LYS A 423 -20.27 -26.36 7.52
CA LYS A 423 -20.68 -26.23 8.93
C LYS A 423 -19.48 -25.98 9.85
N LEU A 424 -18.32 -26.60 9.59
CA LEU A 424 -17.09 -26.31 10.31
C LEU A 424 -16.67 -24.84 10.13
N ARG A 425 -16.68 -24.31 8.89
CA ARG A 425 -16.37 -22.91 8.62
C ARG A 425 -17.37 -21.95 9.26
N GLN A 426 -18.67 -22.27 9.21
CA GLN A 426 -19.71 -21.48 9.87
C GLN A 426 -19.55 -21.47 11.40
N ALA A 427 -19.21 -22.60 12.01
CA ALA A 427 -18.90 -22.68 13.43
C ALA A 427 -17.72 -21.78 13.82
N ILE A 428 -16.65 -21.83 13.06
CA ILE A 428 -15.47 -20.96 13.26
C ILE A 428 -15.86 -19.49 13.07
N ALA A 429 -16.70 -19.16 12.08
CA ALA A 429 -17.12 -17.79 11.82
C ALA A 429 -17.96 -17.19 12.98
N ILE A 430 -18.77 -18.00 13.68
CA ILE A 430 -19.46 -17.58 14.89
C ILE A 430 -18.49 -17.39 16.07
N ALA A 431 -17.53 -18.31 16.24
CA ALA A 431 -16.62 -18.32 17.39
C ALA A 431 -15.60 -17.19 17.38
N VAL A 432 -15.08 -16.81 16.19
CA VAL A 432 -14.08 -15.74 16.05
C VAL A 432 -14.79 -14.38 16.03
N ASP A 433 -14.69 -13.67 17.14
CA ASP A 433 -15.41 -12.43 17.41
C ASP A 433 -14.62 -11.20 16.94
N PHE A 434 -14.89 -10.73 15.73
CA PHE A 434 -14.21 -9.54 15.20
C PHE A 434 -14.69 -8.22 15.83
N GLU A 435 -15.84 -8.17 16.46
CA GLU A 435 -16.25 -7.02 17.28
C GLU A 435 -15.32 -6.86 18.48
N GLU A 436 -15.01 -7.99 19.16
CA GLU A 436 -14.01 -8.03 20.24
C GLU A 436 -12.62 -7.67 19.73
N TYR A 437 -12.22 -8.17 18.55
CA TYR A 437 -10.96 -7.81 17.91
C TYR A 437 -10.83 -6.30 17.65
N ILE A 438 -11.87 -5.69 17.08
CA ILE A 438 -11.92 -4.25 16.82
C ILE A 438 -11.83 -3.45 18.13
N ALA A 439 -12.54 -3.90 19.16
CA ALA A 439 -12.51 -3.22 20.46
C ALA A 439 -11.11 -3.28 21.12
N ILE A 440 -10.49 -4.47 21.15
CA ILE A 440 -9.23 -4.71 21.87
C ILE A 440 -8.02 -4.19 21.08
N PHE A 441 -7.91 -4.54 19.79
CA PHE A 441 -6.69 -4.30 19.02
C PHE A 441 -6.74 -3.09 18.11
N MET A 442 -7.94 -2.57 17.84
CA MET A 442 -8.12 -1.42 16.97
C MET A 442 -8.71 -0.21 17.69
N ASN A 443 -8.95 -0.29 18.99
CA ASN A 443 -9.58 0.80 19.77
C ASN A 443 -10.87 1.31 19.08
N GLY A 444 -11.73 0.40 18.59
CA GLY A 444 -12.96 0.75 17.88
C GLY A 444 -12.78 1.31 16.47
N ARG A 445 -11.58 1.28 15.88
CA ARG A 445 -11.30 1.79 14.53
C ARG A 445 -11.62 0.76 13.44
N GLY A 446 -12.85 0.30 13.41
CA GLY A 446 -13.31 -0.64 12.38
C GLY A 446 -14.81 -0.82 12.44
N VAL A 447 -15.35 -1.39 11.38
CA VAL A 447 -16.74 -1.83 11.28
C VAL A 447 -16.70 -3.34 11.02
N ALA A 448 -17.35 -4.13 11.85
CA ALA A 448 -17.43 -5.59 11.64
C ALA A 448 -18.12 -5.90 10.31
N ALA A 449 -17.42 -6.65 9.46
CA ALA A 449 -17.89 -6.91 8.10
C ALA A 449 -19.01 -7.93 8.08
N GLN A 450 -20.11 -7.59 7.42
CA GLN A 450 -21.26 -8.49 7.19
C GLN A 450 -21.17 -9.20 5.82
N GLY A 451 -20.20 -8.84 5.00
CA GLY A 451 -19.94 -9.36 3.67
C GLY A 451 -18.64 -8.82 3.13
N VAL A 452 -18.38 -9.07 1.86
CA VAL A 452 -17.11 -8.68 1.21
C VAL A 452 -17.03 -7.19 0.88
N LEU A 453 -18.18 -6.55 0.59
CA LEU A 453 -18.23 -5.16 0.15
C LEU A 453 -18.07 -4.20 1.33
N PRO A 454 -17.11 -3.25 1.27
CA PRO A 454 -17.00 -2.19 2.27
C PRO A 454 -18.04 -1.08 2.04
N PRO A 455 -18.30 -0.25 3.06
CA PRO A 455 -19.09 0.97 2.88
C PRO A 455 -18.58 1.84 1.73
N SER A 456 -19.46 2.57 1.06
CA SER A 456 -19.18 3.42 -0.10
C SER A 456 -18.94 2.69 -1.44
N ILE A 457 -18.98 1.36 -1.47
CA ILE A 457 -19.01 0.59 -2.71
C ILE A 457 -20.45 0.26 -3.07
N TYR A 458 -20.81 0.41 -4.36
CA TYR A 458 -22.16 0.07 -4.85
C TYR A 458 -22.52 -1.38 -4.51
N GLY A 459 -23.74 -1.60 -4.03
CA GLY A 459 -24.17 -2.92 -3.56
C GLY A 459 -23.87 -3.23 -2.10
N PHE A 460 -23.15 -2.34 -1.37
CA PHE A 460 -23.09 -2.41 0.08
C PHE A 460 -24.50 -2.17 0.67
N ALA A 461 -24.95 -3.04 1.55
CA ALA A 461 -26.24 -2.90 2.23
C ALA A 461 -26.01 -2.76 3.74
N GLU A 462 -26.78 -1.87 4.37
CA GLU A 462 -26.75 -1.65 5.81
C GLU A 462 -27.97 -2.28 6.50
N GLY A 463 -27.89 -2.39 7.81
CA GLY A 463 -29.01 -2.82 8.63
C GLY A 463 -29.41 -4.26 8.39
N LYS A 464 -30.72 -4.53 8.46
CA LYS A 464 -31.27 -5.88 8.37
C LYS A 464 -31.00 -6.54 7.00
N GLU A 465 -30.98 -5.78 5.93
CA GLU A 465 -30.73 -6.28 4.57
C GLU A 465 -29.27 -6.68 4.35
N GLY A 466 -28.35 -6.00 5.02
CA GLY A 466 -26.92 -6.26 4.90
C GLY A 466 -26.36 -7.32 5.83
N ILE A 467 -27.15 -7.82 6.80
CA ILE A 467 -26.68 -8.75 7.83
C ILE A 467 -26.21 -10.09 7.24
N ASN A 468 -25.21 -10.69 7.87
CA ASN A 468 -24.80 -12.08 7.62
C ASN A 468 -25.62 -13.03 8.53
N PRO A 469 -26.68 -13.69 8.02
CA PRO A 469 -27.59 -14.49 8.85
C PRO A 469 -26.95 -15.77 9.37
N TYR A 470 -25.82 -16.19 8.87
CA TYR A 470 -25.10 -17.39 9.32
C TYR A 470 -24.28 -17.13 10.58
N VAL A 471 -23.93 -15.87 10.84
CA VAL A 471 -23.10 -15.46 11.99
C VAL A 471 -23.89 -14.62 12.98
N TYR A 472 -24.91 -13.87 12.53
CA TYR A 472 -25.65 -12.91 13.34
C TYR A 472 -27.15 -13.14 13.29
N ASN A 473 -27.83 -12.73 14.34
CA ASN A 473 -29.28 -12.53 14.41
C ASN A 473 -29.58 -11.03 14.40
N TRP A 474 -30.69 -10.62 13.80
CA TRP A 474 -31.16 -9.23 13.85
C TRP A 474 -32.12 -9.07 15.02
N GLN A 475 -31.69 -8.37 16.08
CA GLN A 475 -32.47 -8.15 17.28
C GLN A 475 -32.31 -6.69 17.75
N ASP A 476 -33.39 -6.09 18.21
CA ASP A 476 -33.41 -4.72 18.76
C ASP A 476 -32.79 -3.66 17.82
N GLY A 477 -33.02 -3.81 16.51
CA GLY A 477 -32.51 -2.88 15.49
C GLY A 477 -31.02 -2.99 15.19
N LYS A 478 -30.35 -4.06 15.63
CA LYS A 478 -28.89 -4.27 15.38
C LYS A 478 -28.57 -5.75 15.15
N ALA A 479 -27.42 -5.96 14.51
CA ALA A 479 -26.83 -7.29 14.36
C ALA A 479 -26.25 -7.74 15.70
N GLN A 480 -26.65 -8.92 16.17
CA GLN A 480 -26.12 -9.57 17.38
C GLN A 480 -25.50 -10.90 16.97
N ARG A 481 -24.21 -11.10 17.29
CA ARG A 481 -23.51 -12.35 17.01
C ARG A 481 -24.21 -13.52 17.70
N LYS A 482 -24.36 -14.64 17.00
CA LYS A 482 -24.86 -15.89 17.53
C LYS A 482 -24.02 -16.38 18.69
N ASN A 483 -24.61 -17.11 19.62
CA ASN A 483 -23.88 -17.56 20.79
C ASN A 483 -23.01 -18.79 20.49
N ILE A 484 -22.00 -19.03 21.34
CA ILE A 484 -21.02 -20.10 21.15
C ILE A 484 -21.67 -21.51 21.20
N SER A 485 -22.85 -21.67 21.79
CA SER A 485 -23.58 -22.95 21.81
C SER A 485 -24.07 -23.34 20.41
N GLU A 486 -24.49 -22.34 19.59
CA GLU A 486 -24.88 -22.57 18.19
C GLU A 486 -23.66 -23.01 17.36
N ALA A 487 -22.50 -22.39 17.60
CA ALA A 487 -21.24 -22.80 16.95
C ALA A 487 -20.84 -24.24 17.35
N LYS A 488 -20.95 -24.61 18.62
CA LYS A 488 -20.69 -25.98 19.10
C LYS A 488 -21.67 -27.02 18.52
N GLN A 489 -22.90 -26.63 18.31
CA GLN A 489 -23.88 -27.47 17.60
C GLN A 489 -23.42 -27.73 16.16
N LEU A 490 -23.03 -26.68 15.43
CA LEU A 490 -22.50 -26.81 14.07
C LEU A 490 -21.22 -27.68 14.03
N MET A 491 -20.35 -27.60 15.05
CA MET A 491 -19.20 -28.50 15.18
C MET A 491 -19.62 -29.97 15.28
N THR A 492 -20.66 -30.25 16.06
CA THR A 492 -21.22 -31.60 16.20
C THR A 492 -21.79 -32.09 14.88
N GLU A 493 -22.58 -31.28 14.22
CA GLU A 493 -23.16 -31.58 12.90
C GLU A 493 -22.10 -31.74 11.79
N ALA A 494 -20.96 -31.03 11.92
CA ALA A 494 -19.79 -31.19 11.08
C ALA A 494 -18.94 -32.43 11.41
N GLY A 495 -19.32 -33.19 12.46
CA GLY A 495 -18.60 -34.40 12.87
C GLY A 495 -17.41 -34.16 13.79
N TYR A 496 -17.18 -32.92 14.27
CA TYR A 496 -16.10 -32.52 15.17
C TYR A 496 -16.60 -32.18 16.58
N ALA A 497 -17.49 -33.03 17.13
CA ALA A 497 -18.02 -32.79 18.46
C ALA A 497 -16.92 -32.55 19.51
N GLY A 498 -17.05 -31.48 20.28
CA GLY A 498 -16.04 -31.09 21.27
C GLY A 498 -14.66 -30.73 20.70
N GLY A 499 -14.56 -30.48 19.41
CA GLY A 499 -13.29 -30.17 18.71
C GLY A 499 -12.40 -31.40 18.47
N ILE A 500 -12.96 -32.60 18.51
CA ILE A 500 -12.24 -33.85 18.28
C ILE A 500 -12.35 -34.29 16.82
N ASP A 501 -11.23 -34.59 16.18
CA ASP A 501 -11.20 -35.18 14.86
C ASP A 501 -11.74 -36.62 14.90
N PRO A 502 -12.80 -36.95 14.15
CA PRO A 502 -13.43 -38.25 14.20
C PRO A 502 -12.52 -39.40 13.71
N LYS A 503 -11.48 -39.09 12.91
CA LYS A 503 -10.54 -40.07 12.36
C LYS A 503 -9.40 -40.40 13.34
N THR A 504 -8.79 -39.35 13.88
CA THR A 504 -7.60 -39.50 14.78
C THR A 504 -7.99 -39.68 16.25
N LYS A 505 -9.20 -39.25 16.65
CA LYS A 505 -9.66 -39.19 18.05
C LYS A 505 -8.88 -38.19 18.93
N GLU A 506 -8.09 -37.32 18.30
CA GLU A 506 -7.29 -36.27 18.92
C GLU A 506 -7.95 -34.90 18.67
N PRO A 507 -7.59 -33.85 19.40
CA PRO A 507 -8.06 -32.51 19.14
C PRO A 507 -7.78 -32.10 17.68
N LEU A 508 -8.78 -31.49 17.02
CA LEU A 508 -8.63 -30.95 15.67
C LEU A 508 -7.58 -29.85 15.67
N ILE A 509 -6.53 -30.04 14.89
CA ILE A 509 -5.45 -29.06 14.69
C ILE A 509 -5.66 -28.33 13.38
N LEU A 510 -5.69 -26.99 13.46
CA LEU A 510 -5.72 -26.14 12.25
C LEU A 510 -4.49 -25.24 12.23
N TYR A 511 -4.01 -24.94 11.02
CA TYR A 511 -2.82 -24.14 10.76
C TYR A 511 -3.22 -22.76 10.24
N PHE A 512 -2.72 -21.72 10.90
CA PHE A 512 -2.99 -20.33 10.56
C PHE A 512 -1.73 -19.63 10.10
N ASP A 513 -1.68 -19.27 8.83
CA ASP A 513 -0.59 -18.53 8.19
C ASP A 513 -0.83 -17.02 8.28
N THR A 514 0.20 -16.28 8.70
CA THR A 514 0.10 -14.83 8.92
C THR A 514 1.46 -14.16 8.74
N THR A 515 1.44 -12.83 8.55
CA THR A 515 2.63 -11.97 8.52
C THR A 515 3.01 -11.40 9.89
N ALA A 516 2.33 -11.81 10.96
CA ALA A 516 2.50 -11.33 12.32
C ALA A 516 3.81 -11.87 12.95
N VAL A 517 4.95 -11.33 12.55
CA VAL A 517 6.28 -11.77 12.96
C VAL A 517 6.88 -10.97 14.13
N ASN A 518 6.31 -9.79 14.44
CA ASN A 518 6.83 -8.86 15.42
C ASN A 518 6.39 -9.23 16.85
N VAL A 519 7.07 -8.69 17.84
CA VAL A 519 6.72 -8.89 19.27
C VAL A 519 5.32 -8.35 19.56
N ASP A 520 4.97 -7.23 18.99
CA ASP A 520 3.68 -6.56 19.15
C ASP A 520 2.48 -7.36 18.60
N ASP A 521 2.75 -8.36 17.76
CA ASP A 521 1.73 -9.23 17.20
C ASP A 521 1.32 -10.38 18.13
N ARG A 522 2.12 -10.70 19.14
CA ARG A 522 1.88 -11.85 20.04
C ARG A 522 0.53 -11.83 20.74
N PRO A 523 0.04 -10.70 21.28
CA PRO A 523 -1.29 -10.63 21.89
C PRO A 523 -2.42 -11.00 20.91
N ARG A 524 -2.33 -10.54 19.66
CA ARG A 524 -3.30 -10.87 18.59
C ARG A 524 -3.27 -12.36 18.26
N MET A 525 -2.08 -12.96 18.16
CA MET A 525 -1.96 -14.39 17.86
C MET A 525 -2.49 -15.25 19.02
N ASN A 526 -2.29 -14.83 20.26
CA ASN A 526 -2.87 -15.48 21.43
C ASN A 526 -4.39 -15.34 21.48
N TRP A 527 -4.92 -14.18 21.06
CA TRP A 527 -6.36 -13.98 20.95
C TRP A 527 -6.98 -14.95 19.93
N TYR A 528 -6.40 -15.11 18.72
CA TYR A 528 -6.88 -16.09 17.75
C TYR A 528 -6.90 -17.50 18.34
N ARG A 529 -5.84 -17.95 19.03
CA ARG A 529 -5.82 -19.26 19.69
C ARG A 529 -7.00 -19.43 20.64
N LYS A 530 -7.28 -18.42 21.48
CA LYS A 530 -8.42 -18.44 22.41
C LYS A 530 -9.78 -18.49 21.70
N GLN A 531 -9.91 -17.83 20.55
CA GLN A 531 -11.17 -17.90 19.78
C GLN A 531 -11.43 -19.33 19.27
N PHE A 532 -10.42 -20.00 18.73
CA PHE A 532 -10.52 -21.38 18.27
C PHE A 532 -10.67 -22.39 19.42
N GLU A 533 -10.05 -22.13 20.55
CA GLU A 533 -10.19 -22.95 21.76
C GLU A 533 -11.64 -23.00 22.29
N LYS A 534 -12.47 -21.96 22.05
CA LYS A 534 -13.92 -21.99 22.37
C LYS A 534 -14.62 -23.18 21.75
N LEU A 535 -14.13 -23.68 20.61
CA LEU A 535 -14.64 -24.84 19.86
C LEU A 535 -13.85 -26.13 20.14
N GLY A 536 -12.85 -26.11 21.01
CA GLY A 536 -11.93 -27.22 21.24
C GLY A 536 -10.87 -27.42 20.13
N ILE A 537 -10.72 -26.46 19.22
CA ILE A 537 -9.76 -26.51 18.11
C ILE A 537 -8.41 -26.00 18.58
N GLN A 538 -7.35 -26.73 18.29
CA GLN A 538 -5.97 -26.30 18.50
C GLN A 538 -5.47 -25.51 17.28
N LEU A 539 -5.18 -24.21 17.45
CA LEU A 539 -4.66 -23.36 16.39
C LEU A 539 -3.14 -23.24 16.45
N VAL A 540 -2.49 -23.69 15.39
CA VAL A 540 -1.03 -23.55 15.20
C VAL A 540 -0.75 -22.36 14.29
N VAL A 541 -0.15 -21.29 14.83
CA VAL A 541 0.20 -20.09 14.08
C VAL A 541 1.54 -20.28 13.40
N ARG A 542 1.59 -20.02 12.08
CA ARG A 542 2.78 -20.07 11.22
C ARG A 542 3.05 -18.67 10.67
N ALA A 543 3.84 -17.88 11.40
CA ALA A 543 4.18 -16.51 10.98
C ALA A 543 5.41 -16.51 10.07
N THR A 544 5.34 -15.72 8.98
CA THR A 544 6.44 -15.51 8.01
C THR A 544 6.43 -14.05 7.53
N ASP A 545 7.53 -13.60 6.89
CA ASP A 545 7.52 -12.32 6.19
C ASP A 545 6.49 -12.29 5.04
N TYR A 546 6.11 -11.08 4.63
CA TYR A 546 5.03 -10.88 3.66
C TYR A 546 5.30 -11.57 2.32
N ASN A 547 6.51 -11.50 1.79
CA ASN A 547 6.84 -12.08 0.49
C ASN A 547 6.75 -13.61 0.50
N ARG A 548 7.22 -14.22 1.57
CA ARG A 548 7.10 -15.67 1.77
C ARG A 548 5.65 -16.10 2.03
N PHE A 549 4.88 -15.27 2.71
CA PHE A 549 3.45 -15.49 2.89
C PHE A 549 2.70 -15.48 1.55
N GLN A 550 2.97 -14.51 0.67
CA GLN A 550 2.40 -14.45 -0.67
C GLN A 550 2.75 -15.70 -1.50
N GLU A 551 3.99 -16.18 -1.40
CA GLU A 551 4.39 -17.42 -2.08
C GLU A 551 3.63 -18.65 -1.55
N LYS A 552 3.39 -18.76 -0.24
CA LYS A 552 2.56 -19.84 0.33
C LYS A 552 1.14 -19.83 -0.24
N LEU A 553 0.53 -18.64 -0.38
CA LEU A 553 -0.79 -18.50 -0.99
C LEU A 553 -0.76 -18.95 -2.46
N ARG A 554 0.26 -18.52 -3.20
CA ARG A 554 0.43 -18.83 -4.64
C ARG A 554 0.51 -20.33 -4.90
N ILE A 555 1.24 -21.09 -4.07
CA ILE A 555 1.39 -22.53 -4.22
C ILE A 555 0.32 -23.36 -3.49
N GLY A 556 -0.65 -22.70 -2.84
CA GLY A 556 -1.72 -23.36 -2.07
C GLY A 556 -1.28 -23.98 -0.74
N ASN A 557 -0.14 -23.57 -0.19
CA ASN A 557 0.41 -24.09 1.07
C ASN A 557 0.03 -23.22 2.29
N ALA A 558 -1.21 -22.78 2.35
CA ALA A 558 -1.83 -22.16 3.51
C ALA A 558 -3.17 -22.85 3.75
N GLN A 559 -3.53 -23.16 5.00
CA GLN A 559 -4.84 -23.75 5.33
C GLN A 559 -5.84 -22.66 5.73
N LEU A 560 -5.51 -21.87 6.74
CA LEU A 560 -6.17 -20.63 7.11
C LEU A 560 -5.16 -19.49 6.95
N PHE A 561 -5.63 -18.30 6.56
CA PHE A 561 -4.74 -17.16 6.39
C PHE A 561 -5.49 -15.86 6.66
N PHE A 562 -4.78 -14.84 7.16
CA PHE A 562 -5.33 -13.51 7.33
C PHE A 562 -4.83 -12.61 6.21
N LEU A 563 -5.76 -11.97 5.49
CA LEU A 563 -5.46 -11.11 4.35
C LEU A 563 -6.47 -9.95 4.31
N GLY A 564 -6.13 -8.90 3.56
CA GLY A 564 -7.03 -7.81 3.25
C GLY A 564 -7.01 -7.50 1.76
N TRP A 565 -8.09 -6.91 1.27
CA TRP A 565 -8.20 -6.37 -0.07
C TRP A 565 -8.53 -4.87 0.00
N ASN A 566 -7.76 -4.07 -0.68
CA ASN A 566 -8.06 -2.66 -0.90
C ASN A 566 -8.69 -2.50 -2.27
N ALA A 567 -9.72 -1.68 -2.39
CA ALA A 567 -10.32 -1.43 -3.69
C ALA A 567 -9.30 -0.81 -4.67
N ASP A 568 -9.13 -1.42 -5.82
CA ASP A 568 -8.37 -0.86 -6.94
C ASP A 568 -9.18 0.20 -7.69
N TYR A 569 -10.49 0.00 -7.71
CA TYR A 569 -11.48 0.91 -8.29
C TYR A 569 -12.81 0.79 -7.55
N PRO A 570 -13.68 1.82 -7.59
CA PRO A 570 -14.89 1.90 -6.78
C PRO A 570 -16.08 1.12 -7.40
N ASP A 571 -15.88 -0.17 -7.67
CA ASP A 571 -16.91 -1.05 -8.22
C ASP A 571 -16.97 -2.38 -7.44
N PRO A 572 -18.17 -2.96 -7.18
CA PRO A 572 -18.33 -4.23 -6.47
C PRO A 572 -17.64 -5.40 -7.15
N GLU A 573 -17.44 -5.35 -8.46
CA GLU A 573 -16.70 -6.37 -9.21
C GLU A 573 -15.30 -6.58 -8.63
N ASN A 574 -14.62 -5.51 -8.17
CA ASN A 574 -13.28 -5.57 -7.60
C ASN A 574 -13.18 -6.30 -6.24
N PHE A 575 -14.30 -6.63 -5.63
CA PHE A 575 -14.38 -7.46 -4.42
C PHE A 575 -14.94 -8.85 -4.73
N LEU A 576 -15.96 -8.93 -5.57
CA LEU A 576 -16.63 -10.18 -5.89
C LEU A 576 -15.76 -11.10 -6.77
N PHE A 577 -14.83 -10.53 -7.58
CA PHE A 577 -13.90 -11.31 -8.39
C PHE A 577 -12.93 -12.17 -7.55
N LEU A 578 -12.75 -11.83 -6.26
CA LEU A 578 -11.96 -12.60 -5.30
C LEU A 578 -12.57 -13.96 -4.94
N PHE A 579 -13.81 -14.19 -5.36
CA PHE A 579 -14.51 -15.49 -5.22
C PHE A 579 -14.77 -16.18 -6.56
N TYR A 580 -14.44 -15.52 -7.67
CA TYR A 580 -14.65 -16.07 -9.00
C TYR A 580 -13.69 -17.24 -9.26
N GLY A 581 -14.23 -18.43 -9.57
CA GLY A 581 -13.46 -19.66 -9.68
C GLY A 581 -12.30 -19.61 -10.68
N PRO A 582 -12.50 -19.05 -11.90
CA PRO A 582 -11.43 -18.85 -12.88
C PRO A 582 -10.29 -17.92 -12.44
N HIS A 583 -10.43 -17.19 -11.33
CA HIS A 583 -9.37 -16.39 -10.71
C HIS A 583 -8.66 -17.12 -9.55
N GLY A 584 -8.85 -18.44 -9.40
CA GLY A 584 -8.19 -19.24 -8.36
C GLY A 584 -6.67 -19.08 -8.38
N LYS A 585 -6.11 -18.67 -7.23
CA LYS A 585 -4.69 -18.26 -7.14
C LYS A 585 -3.73 -19.40 -7.48
N THR A 586 -3.97 -20.59 -6.94
CA THR A 586 -3.06 -21.73 -7.12
C THR A 586 -3.07 -22.27 -8.55
N LYS A 587 -4.24 -22.35 -9.17
CA LYS A 587 -4.39 -22.97 -10.49
C LYS A 587 -4.15 -21.98 -11.63
N TYR A 588 -4.60 -20.74 -11.46
CA TYR A 588 -4.66 -19.78 -12.55
C TYR A 588 -3.79 -18.52 -12.29
N GLY A 589 -3.19 -18.39 -11.09
CA GLY A 589 -2.37 -17.22 -10.74
C GLY A 589 -3.18 -15.94 -10.48
N GLY A 590 -4.52 -16.05 -10.35
CA GLY A 590 -5.40 -14.92 -10.07
C GLY A 590 -5.44 -14.53 -8.59
N GLU A 591 -6.40 -13.66 -8.20
CA GLU A 591 -6.46 -13.09 -6.86
C GLU A 591 -7.45 -13.78 -5.91
N ASN A 592 -8.16 -14.81 -6.36
CA ASN A 592 -8.96 -15.67 -5.48
C ASN A 592 -8.04 -16.56 -4.61
N SER A 593 -7.52 -15.97 -3.53
CA SER A 593 -6.56 -16.63 -2.62
C SER A 593 -7.16 -17.82 -1.86
N SER A 594 -8.48 -17.85 -1.70
CA SER A 594 -9.20 -18.98 -1.11
C SER A 594 -9.34 -20.17 -2.09
N ASN A 595 -9.04 -19.98 -3.36
CA ASN A 595 -9.28 -20.98 -4.41
C ASN A 595 -10.75 -21.47 -4.43
N TYR A 596 -11.68 -20.59 -4.05
CA TYR A 596 -13.11 -20.88 -4.00
C TYR A 596 -13.64 -21.12 -5.41
N GLN A 597 -14.54 -22.10 -5.55
CA GLN A 597 -15.21 -22.45 -6.78
C GLN A 597 -16.68 -22.77 -6.50
N ASN A 598 -17.57 -22.08 -7.16
CA ASN A 598 -19.01 -22.34 -7.12
C ASN A 598 -19.60 -21.96 -8.49
N PRO A 599 -20.11 -22.92 -9.26
CA PRO A 599 -20.61 -22.66 -10.62
C PRO A 599 -21.77 -21.65 -10.68
N GLU A 600 -22.63 -21.59 -9.64
CA GLU A 600 -23.71 -20.61 -9.59
C GLU A 600 -23.19 -19.21 -9.30
N PHE A 601 -22.21 -19.09 -8.38
CA PHE A 601 -21.54 -17.83 -8.13
C PHE A 601 -20.86 -17.33 -9.42
N ASP A 602 -20.12 -18.22 -10.10
CA ASP A 602 -19.38 -17.87 -11.33
C ASP A 602 -20.35 -17.38 -12.41
N ARG A 603 -21.47 -18.07 -12.60
CA ARG A 603 -22.51 -17.69 -13.58
C ARG A 603 -23.14 -16.31 -13.27
N LEU A 604 -23.48 -16.05 -12.02
CA LEU A 604 -24.06 -14.75 -11.60
C LEU A 604 -23.04 -13.63 -11.70
N PHE A 605 -21.78 -13.90 -11.35
CA PHE A 605 -20.69 -12.95 -11.48
C PHE A 605 -20.45 -12.54 -12.94
N GLU A 606 -20.45 -13.50 -13.87
CA GLU A 606 -20.31 -13.24 -15.28
C GLU A 606 -21.45 -12.36 -15.85
N GLN A 607 -22.65 -12.51 -15.34
CA GLN A 607 -23.77 -11.64 -15.68
C GLN A 607 -23.58 -10.23 -15.11
N MET A 608 -23.27 -10.11 -13.81
CA MET A 608 -23.17 -8.86 -13.07
C MET A 608 -22.05 -7.96 -13.58
N ARG A 609 -20.86 -8.53 -13.89
CA ARG A 609 -19.65 -7.76 -14.18
C ARG A 609 -19.74 -6.89 -15.42
N ASN A 610 -20.59 -7.23 -16.40
CA ASN A 610 -20.72 -6.51 -17.66
C ASN A 610 -21.85 -5.47 -17.63
N MET A 611 -22.58 -5.34 -16.51
CA MET A 611 -23.73 -4.43 -16.39
C MET A 611 -23.29 -3.07 -15.85
N ASP A 612 -23.96 -2.02 -16.35
CA ASP A 612 -23.96 -0.71 -15.70
C ASP A 612 -24.79 -0.78 -14.40
N ASN A 613 -24.56 0.16 -13.48
CA ASN A 613 -25.30 0.22 -12.22
C ASN A 613 -26.80 0.37 -12.44
N SER A 614 -27.57 -0.57 -11.94
CA SER A 614 -29.02 -0.69 -12.09
C SER A 614 -29.60 -1.53 -10.96
N GLU A 615 -30.91 -1.47 -10.76
CA GLU A 615 -31.60 -2.33 -9.78
C GLU A 615 -31.34 -3.82 -10.05
N GLN A 616 -31.33 -4.24 -11.31
CA GLN A 616 -31.03 -5.62 -11.70
C GLN A 616 -29.60 -6.02 -11.28
N ARG A 617 -28.60 -5.14 -11.52
CA ARG A 617 -27.22 -5.36 -11.09
C ARG A 617 -27.12 -5.45 -9.56
N TYR A 618 -27.84 -4.57 -8.84
CA TYR A 618 -27.90 -4.58 -7.39
C TYR A 618 -28.42 -5.93 -6.86
N GLN A 619 -29.50 -6.46 -7.42
CA GLN A 619 -30.05 -7.76 -7.03
C GLN A 619 -29.07 -8.93 -7.27
N LEU A 620 -28.35 -8.93 -8.39
CA LEU A 620 -27.30 -9.92 -8.65
C LEU A 620 -26.17 -9.83 -7.61
N ILE A 621 -25.77 -8.62 -7.24
CA ILE A 621 -24.73 -8.40 -6.22
C ILE A 621 -25.18 -8.94 -4.86
N GLN A 622 -26.46 -8.74 -4.47
CA GLN A 622 -26.99 -9.31 -3.22
C GLN A 622 -27.00 -10.84 -3.25
N GLN A 623 -27.37 -11.47 -4.37
CA GLN A 623 -27.33 -12.92 -4.54
C GLN A 623 -25.89 -13.47 -4.42
N LEU A 624 -24.92 -12.82 -5.04
CA LEU A 624 -23.51 -13.18 -4.96
C LEU A 624 -22.97 -13.10 -3.52
N GLN A 625 -23.33 -12.04 -2.80
CA GLN A 625 -22.96 -11.89 -1.39
C GLN A 625 -23.61 -12.97 -0.52
N GLU A 626 -24.86 -13.33 -0.79
CA GLU A 626 -25.55 -14.38 -0.03
C GLU A 626 -24.91 -15.76 -0.23
N ILE A 627 -24.54 -16.12 -1.45
CA ILE A 627 -23.79 -17.36 -1.72
C ILE A 627 -22.46 -17.36 -0.95
N ALA A 628 -21.71 -16.26 -0.98
CA ALA A 628 -20.43 -16.17 -0.28
C ALA A 628 -20.60 -16.23 1.26
N ARG A 629 -21.66 -15.63 1.82
CA ARG A 629 -22.01 -15.73 3.26
C ARG A 629 -22.39 -17.16 3.66
N HIS A 630 -23.15 -17.84 2.81
CA HIS A 630 -23.56 -19.22 3.05
C HIS A 630 -22.39 -20.21 3.01
N ASP A 631 -21.54 -20.12 2.00
CA ASP A 631 -20.44 -21.07 1.78
C ASP A 631 -19.21 -20.80 2.66
N VAL A 632 -19.09 -19.56 3.16
CA VAL A 632 -18.01 -19.11 4.06
C VAL A 632 -16.62 -19.45 3.52
N PRO A 633 -16.24 -19.06 2.28
CA PRO A 633 -14.84 -19.13 1.87
C PRO A 633 -13.96 -18.17 2.67
N TRP A 634 -14.57 -17.12 3.21
CA TRP A 634 -13.99 -16.17 4.15
C TRP A 634 -14.84 -16.07 5.41
N LEU A 635 -14.19 -15.97 6.53
CA LEU A 635 -14.73 -15.34 7.70
C LEU A 635 -14.55 -13.85 7.51
N PHE A 636 -15.64 -13.13 7.23
CA PHE A 636 -15.63 -11.68 7.04
C PHE A 636 -15.21 -11.01 8.35
N GLY A 637 -14.13 -10.25 8.30
CA GLY A 637 -13.53 -9.65 9.49
C GLY A 637 -14.05 -8.23 9.73
N PHE A 638 -13.41 -7.27 9.10
CA PHE A 638 -13.74 -5.86 9.32
C PHE A 638 -13.37 -4.97 8.13
N HIS A 639 -14.03 -3.81 8.08
CA HIS A 639 -13.67 -2.67 7.25
C HIS A 639 -12.97 -1.65 8.15
N PRO A 640 -11.67 -1.34 7.93
CA PRO A 640 -10.93 -0.46 8.83
C PRO A 640 -11.41 0.99 8.72
N LYS A 641 -11.30 1.70 9.83
CA LYS A 641 -11.44 3.15 9.89
C LYS A 641 -10.05 3.74 10.14
N ASN A 642 -9.52 4.41 9.14
CA ASN A 642 -8.22 5.07 9.24
C ASN A 642 -8.32 6.35 10.07
N PHE A 643 -7.31 6.51 10.92
CA PHE A 643 -7.03 7.71 11.67
C PHE A 643 -5.64 8.17 11.25
N LEU A 644 -5.58 9.23 10.49
CA LEU A 644 -4.34 9.83 10.04
C LEU A 644 -4.05 11.07 10.86
N LEU A 645 -2.92 11.07 11.52
CA LEU A 645 -2.36 12.26 12.19
C LEU A 645 -1.31 12.89 11.28
N PHE A 646 -1.34 14.21 11.20
CA PHE A 646 -0.33 14.97 10.48
C PHE A 646 -0.07 16.30 11.16
N HIS A 647 1.15 16.79 11.04
CA HIS A 647 1.52 18.07 11.60
C HIS A 647 0.92 19.24 10.80
N GLY A 648 0.64 20.34 11.47
CA GLY A 648 0.03 21.52 10.86
C GLY A 648 0.85 22.17 9.72
N TRP A 649 2.13 21.84 9.57
CA TRP A 649 2.96 22.24 8.44
C TRP A 649 2.81 21.37 7.19
N TYR A 650 2.17 20.19 7.29
CA TYR A 650 1.85 19.30 6.17
C TYR A 650 0.51 19.74 5.58
N LYS A 651 0.54 20.24 4.35
CA LYS A 651 -0.59 20.93 3.72
C LYS A 651 -1.16 20.12 2.55
N ASN A 652 -2.37 20.49 2.12
CA ASN A 652 -3.09 19.92 0.99
C ASN A 652 -3.48 18.45 1.20
N ILE A 653 -3.69 18.03 2.43
CA ILE A 653 -4.04 16.63 2.75
C ILE A 653 -5.54 16.43 2.57
N LYS A 654 -5.90 15.60 1.60
CA LYS A 654 -7.26 15.05 1.42
C LYS A 654 -7.14 13.58 1.06
N PRO A 655 -7.56 12.62 1.90
CA PRO A 655 -7.47 11.21 1.56
C PRO A 655 -8.18 10.90 0.26
N ASN A 656 -7.45 10.26 -0.64
CA ASN A 656 -8.00 9.68 -1.84
C ASN A 656 -7.66 8.20 -1.84
N LEU A 657 -8.63 7.35 -1.50
CA LEU A 657 -8.42 5.91 -1.29
C LEU A 657 -8.27 5.15 -2.62
N MET A 658 -8.51 5.82 -3.76
CA MET A 658 -8.36 5.23 -5.10
C MET A 658 -7.08 5.67 -5.82
N ALA A 659 -6.47 6.79 -5.41
CA ALA A 659 -5.29 7.33 -6.08
C ALA A 659 -4.00 6.89 -5.39
N ASN A 660 -3.04 6.42 -6.17
CA ASN A 660 -1.72 6.01 -5.69
C ASN A 660 -0.63 7.08 -5.88
N ASN A 661 -0.92 8.18 -6.57
CA ASN A 661 0.02 9.24 -6.96
C ASN A 661 -0.16 10.54 -6.17
N GLN A 662 -0.49 10.46 -4.88
CA GLN A 662 -0.93 11.62 -4.09
C GLN A 662 0.20 12.56 -3.64
N LEU A 663 1.45 12.08 -3.55
CA LEU A 663 2.56 12.85 -2.98
C LEU A 663 2.84 14.15 -3.74
N LYS A 664 2.58 14.20 -5.04
CA LYS A 664 2.76 15.40 -5.86
C LYS A 664 1.90 16.59 -5.42
N TYR A 665 0.73 16.33 -4.81
CA TYR A 665 -0.22 17.36 -4.38
C TYR A 665 0.09 17.92 -3.00
N THR A 666 0.85 17.21 -2.18
CA THR A 666 1.12 17.58 -0.80
C THR A 666 2.26 18.61 -0.71
N ARG A 667 2.22 19.48 0.29
CA ARG A 667 3.18 20.55 0.46
C ARG A 667 3.64 20.64 1.93
N ILE A 668 4.90 20.92 2.12
CA ILE A 668 5.50 21.16 3.45
C ILE A 668 5.75 22.65 3.65
N ASP A 669 5.26 23.20 4.77
CA ASP A 669 5.70 24.51 5.30
C ASP A 669 7.01 24.29 6.07
N VAL A 670 8.11 24.46 5.34
CA VAL A 670 9.47 24.18 5.83
C VAL A 670 9.83 25.09 7.02
N ALA A 671 9.40 26.37 7.00
CA ALA A 671 9.72 27.31 8.05
C ALA A 671 9.05 26.90 9.38
N THR A 672 7.75 26.63 9.35
CA THR A 672 7.00 26.15 10.53
C THR A 672 7.55 24.82 11.04
N ARG A 673 7.87 23.88 10.17
CA ARG A 673 8.46 22.59 10.56
C ARG A 673 9.80 22.77 11.28
N THR A 674 10.68 23.58 10.72
CA THR A 674 12.02 23.83 11.28
C THR A 674 11.92 24.47 12.67
N GLU A 675 11.07 25.49 12.82
CA GLU A 675 10.81 26.15 14.10
C GLU A 675 10.30 25.16 15.16
N LYS A 676 9.27 24.36 14.81
CA LYS A 676 8.69 23.39 15.75
C LYS A 676 9.66 22.28 16.13
N ARG A 677 10.42 21.75 15.19
CA ARG A 677 11.48 20.77 15.46
C ARG A 677 12.52 21.32 16.44
N GLN A 678 12.95 22.56 16.27
CA GLN A 678 13.88 23.20 17.19
C GLN A 678 13.28 23.34 18.59
N GLN A 679 12.01 23.81 18.69
CA GLN A 679 11.33 23.97 19.97
C GLN A 679 11.19 22.62 20.71
N TRP A 680 10.80 21.56 20.03
CA TRP A 680 10.48 20.27 20.65
C TRP A 680 11.70 19.41 20.99
N ASN A 681 12.83 19.64 20.32
CA ASN A 681 14.04 18.81 20.46
C ASN A 681 15.22 19.55 21.11
N GLN A 682 14.94 20.63 21.85
CA GLN A 682 15.97 21.31 22.61
C GLN A 682 16.48 20.41 23.74
N PRO A 683 17.82 20.25 23.87
CA PRO A 683 18.36 19.44 24.94
C PRO A 683 18.08 20.07 26.31
N ILE A 684 17.52 19.28 27.23
CA ILE A 684 17.30 19.67 28.62
C ILE A 684 18.64 19.51 29.36
N ALA A 685 19.37 20.61 29.54
CA ALA A 685 20.73 20.57 30.13
C ALA A 685 20.75 20.50 31.66
N TRP A 686 19.67 20.86 32.36
CA TRP A 686 19.67 20.91 33.82
C TRP A 686 19.92 19.59 34.56
N PRO A 687 19.49 18.39 34.04
CA PRO A 687 19.84 17.11 34.67
C PRO A 687 21.33 16.81 34.61
N LEU A 688 21.99 17.21 33.51
CA LEU A 688 23.45 17.08 33.37
C LEU A 688 24.15 18.01 34.37
N LEU A 689 23.67 19.23 34.52
CA LEU A 689 24.20 20.17 35.53
C LEU A 689 24.04 19.62 36.94
N LEU A 690 22.88 19.07 37.30
CA LEU A 690 22.69 18.40 38.61
C LEU A 690 23.62 17.17 38.76
N GLY A 691 23.83 16.42 37.73
CA GLY A 691 24.78 15.29 37.72
C GLY A 691 26.22 15.79 38.02
N VAL A 692 26.66 16.82 37.33
CA VAL A 692 27.98 17.44 37.57
C VAL A 692 28.10 17.98 39.00
N VAL A 693 27.08 18.72 39.50
CA VAL A 693 27.04 19.20 40.86
C VAL A 693 27.11 18.04 41.88
N GLY A 694 26.35 16.96 41.63
CA GLY A 694 26.39 15.73 42.46
C GLY A 694 27.79 15.10 42.51
N VAL A 695 28.44 14.98 41.35
CA VAL A 695 29.83 14.47 41.26
C VAL A 695 30.80 15.38 42.03
N VAL A 696 30.71 16.70 41.84
CA VAL A 696 31.56 17.67 42.56
C VAL A 696 31.33 17.56 44.09
N LEU A 697 30.07 17.44 44.52
CA LEU A 697 29.73 17.24 45.94
C LEU A 697 30.28 15.92 46.49
N MET A 698 30.27 14.84 45.72
CA MET A 698 30.87 13.56 46.13
C MET A 698 32.38 13.62 46.28
N PHE A 699 33.08 14.44 45.50
CA PHE A 699 34.53 14.62 45.65
C PHE A 699 34.92 15.64 46.75
N MET A 700 34.03 16.46 47.25
CA MET A 700 34.34 17.41 48.35
C MET A 700 34.89 16.75 49.60
N PRO A 701 34.33 15.65 50.12
CA PRO A 701 34.91 14.98 51.31
C PRO A 701 36.30 14.44 51.04
N ALA A 702 36.57 13.86 49.85
CA ALA A 702 37.88 13.35 49.44
C ALA A 702 38.91 14.48 49.37
N ILE A 703 38.53 15.62 48.77
CA ILE A 703 39.39 16.82 48.68
C ILE A 703 39.65 17.39 50.09
N LYS A 704 38.64 17.44 51.00
CA LYS A 704 38.84 17.81 52.42
C LYS A 704 39.78 16.85 53.14
N ALA A 705 39.60 15.55 52.94
CA ALA A 705 40.47 14.54 53.57
C ALA A 705 41.92 14.64 53.04
N TYR A 706 42.09 14.85 51.74
CA TYR A 706 43.40 15.07 51.12
C TYR A 706 44.09 16.35 51.66
N ARG A 707 43.40 17.46 51.73
CA ARG A 707 43.93 18.72 52.28
C ARG A 707 44.29 18.60 53.78
N ARG A 708 43.50 17.84 54.57
CA ARG A 708 43.81 17.60 55.98
C ARG A 708 45.04 16.69 56.11
N ARG A 709 45.33 15.79 55.19
CA ARG A 709 46.55 14.96 55.21
C ARG A 709 47.81 15.71 54.81
N THR A 710 47.71 16.61 53.78
CA THR A 710 48.83 17.41 53.33
C THR A 710 49.20 18.50 54.33
N HIS A 711 48.23 19.08 55.08
CA HIS A 711 48.54 20.04 56.13
C HIS A 711 49.11 19.43 57.45
N LYS A 712 49.03 18.12 57.64
CA LYS A 712 49.69 17.42 58.76
C LYS A 712 51.17 17.11 58.50
N THR A 713 51.61 17.05 57.28
CA THR A 713 53.01 16.80 56.88
C THR A 713 53.89 18.05 56.90
N ASP A 714 53.30 19.24 57.06
CA ASP A 714 54.06 20.52 57.18
C ASP A 714 54.31 20.98 58.65
N LEU A 715 53.99 20.08 59.63
CA LEU A 715 54.11 20.42 61.07
C LEU A 715 54.98 19.38 61.90
N ASP A 716 55.71 18.45 61.20
CA ASP A 716 56.72 17.58 61.85
C ASP A 716 58.13 17.91 61.31
#